data_258e6b3e5972a2e8b6c2221d58295e88
#
_entry.id   258e6b3e5972a2e8b6c2221d58295e88
#
_cell.length_a   1.000
_cell.length_b   1.000
_cell.length_c   1.000
_cell.angle_alpha   90.00
_cell.angle_beta   90.00
_cell.angle_gamma   90.00
#
_symmetry.space_group_name_H-M   'P 1'
#
loop_
_entity.id
_entity.type
_entity.pdbx_description
1 polymer ?
#
loop_
_entity_poly.entity_id
_entity_poly.type
_entity_poly.pdbx_seq_one_letter_code
_entity_poly.pdbx_strand_id
1 'polypeptide(L)'
;MKNWTKALALLLAAQLTLGASAAEPTAAPTTSPTTETTEVAETTETTKPTGETEETQPTTEATEATEPTQPATETTEATQPTTEEAPPPTEAAPEITADGHVLAKPGLLEQISVPEGWSREALRFCVANEILQGRGDSLAQGENATRAEMAAMLVRLLGLQEQADLSRFTDADPKQWYYRELSAAVAAGIVKGTSETTLSPDDSITREQVFAMLARAFALCPENGAAWKEFGDSRSISPYARGAVSALRERSQLGGYPDKTLRPQNRITREEIAQMFYNVFTQMTDRPEQLPQSGRVLYRGTEPIPKGYVLDGDLTVTGSQSLQDLSITGELVLRAKEIQLHGCEAGRVSVGSGVHLLGTDAPAKLGIGGQGAVVELNAAAVTVSGSCTLRGSYEKIRCPMDDIRLTVDGTAGEILVQGNRVTVNGVGSAKLLELQGRDCTAQLKTERLLDRYGPAKKDALKLVETVVIWDETTRDTNLYSSSGLSSVIRPLPKGTRLEHFYYDPDRGDRSVSCYTEDGAWGYVPADAVAIPESFEVLEPYEPWIVEGFVNAKGYSSATDWLVWVSLKTQTVNIFRGSKENWRLDRSFRCCTGKPATPTIRGSFAVDGKVPEWNFGSYRVNNVTGFHGGYAFHSVRYSPDYSKVLDGTLGKPASHGCVRMEAEGCGYIYKNIPRGSRVIVY
;
A
#
# COMPACT_ATOMS: atom_id res chain seq x y z
N MET A 1 21.07 0.63 22.88
CA MET A 1 21.17 1.67 21.85
C MET A 1 22.57 2.25 21.77
N LYS A 2 23.63 1.46 21.54
CA LYS A 2 25.01 1.99 21.38
C LYS A 2 25.89 1.16 20.43
N ASN A 3 25.31 0.21 19.67
CA ASN A 3 26.10 -0.70 18.79
C ASN A 3 25.74 -0.64 17.30
N TRP A 4 24.87 0.26 16.87
CA TRP A 4 24.47 0.36 15.45
C TRP A 4 25.21 1.45 14.67
N THR A 5 25.89 2.35 15.33
CA THR A 5 26.63 3.45 14.71
C THR A 5 28.05 3.07 14.25
N LYS A 6 28.57 1.90 14.62
CA LYS A 6 29.90 1.44 14.18
C LYS A 6 29.89 0.58 12.91
N ALA A 7 28.79 0.00 12.51
CA ALA A 7 28.68 -0.81 11.29
C ALA A 7 28.55 0.03 10.01
N LEU A 8 28.05 1.27 10.10
CA LEU A 8 27.88 2.15 8.93
C LEU A 8 29.15 2.94 8.57
N ALA A 9 30.09 3.05 9.49
CA ALA A 9 31.35 3.79 9.28
C ALA A 9 32.47 2.94 8.63
N LEU A 10 32.33 1.62 8.62
CA LEU A 10 33.33 0.70 8.00
C LEU A 10 33.05 0.39 6.53
N LEU A 11 31.86 0.68 6.02
CA LEU A 11 31.51 0.50 4.61
C LEU A 11 31.86 1.70 3.71
N LEU A 12 32.22 2.84 4.30
CA LEU A 12 32.59 4.07 3.56
C LEU A 12 34.11 4.29 3.43
N ALA A 13 34.94 3.49 4.12
CA ALA A 13 36.41 3.64 4.11
C ALA A 13 37.16 2.71 3.15
N ALA A 14 36.48 1.80 2.44
CA ALA A 14 37.11 0.82 1.54
C ALA A 14 37.09 1.18 0.04
N GLN A 15 36.72 2.40 -0.33
CA GLN A 15 36.63 2.82 -1.75
C GLN A 15 37.66 3.86 -2.21
N LEU A 16 38.74 4.03 -1.48
CA LEU A 16 39.81 4.98 -1.87
C LEU A 16 41.20 4.30 -1.75
N THR A 17 41.52 3.39 -2.63
CA THR A 17 42.90 3.13 -3.16
C THR A 17 42.86 1.91 -4.07
N LEU A 18 43.05 2.14 -5.34
CA LEU A 18 43.92 1.42 -6.24
C LEU A 18 43.58 1.82 -7.69
N GLY A 19 44.43 2.64 -8.21
CA GLY A 19 44.44 3.01 -9.63
C GLY A 19 45.40 2.15 -10.40
N ALA A 20 45.15 2.17 -11.69
CA ALA A 20 46.05 2.00 -12.82
C ALA A 20 46.49 0.59 -13.26
N SER A 21 46.14 0.29 -14.46
CA SER A 21 46.97 -0.06 -15.64
C SER A 21 46.38 -1.20 -16.49
N ALA A 22 45.86 -0.81 -17.62
CA ALA A 22 46.10 -1.18 -19.00
C ALA A 22 46.16 -2.68 -19.40
N ALA A 23 45.34 -3.09 -20.36
CA ALA A 23 45.63 -3.40 -21.74
C ALA A 23 44.51 -4.16 -22.44
N GLU A 24 44.02 -3.59 -23.53
CA GLU A 24 43.28 -4.31 -24.59
C GLU A 24 44.20 -5.28 -25.34
N PRO A 25 43.67 -6.28 -26.03
CA PRO A 25 43.72 -6.24 -27.49
C PRO A 25 42.47 -6.72 -28.26
N THR A 26 42.12 -5.90 -29.24
CA THR A 26 41.87 -6.12 -30.67
C THR A 26 41.08 -7.33 -31.20
N ALA A 27 39.93 -6.99 -31.78
CA ALA A 27 39.43 -7.09 -33.17
C ALA A 27 39.22 -8.45 -33.87
N ALA A 28 37.99 -8.71 -34.16
CA ALA A 28 37.21 -9.08 -35.36
C ALA A 28 37.78 -10.14 -36.38
N PRO A 29 36.98 -10.81 -37.25
CA PRO A 29 36.05 -10.18 -38.18
C PRO A 29 34.72 -10.92 -38.50
N THR A 30 33.73 -10.11 -38.86
CA THR A 30 32.69 -10.19 -39.91
C THR A 30 32.45 -11.48 -40.71
N THR A 31 31.17 -11.84 -40.87
CA THR A 31 30.48 -12.03 -42.15
C THR A 31 28.98 -12.00 -42.02
N SER A 32 28.34 -11.08 -42.78
CA SER A 32 26.94 -11.15 -43.21
C SER A 32 26.85 -11.93 -44.54
N PRO A 33 25.65 -12.44 -44.93
CA PRO A 33 25.02 -11.90 -46.11
C PRO A 33 23.50 -11.65 -45.93
N THR A 34 23.07 -10.45 -46.32
CA THR A 34 22.35 -10.02 -47.55
C THR A 34 21.00 -10.66 -47.83
N THR A 35 19.97 -9.80 -47.69
CA THR A 35 18.85 -9.44 -48.56
C THR A 35 17.88 -10.51 -49.07
N GLU A 36 16.61 -10.26 -48.86
CA GLU A 36 15.65 -10.04 -49.95
C GLU A 36 14.39 -9.29 -49.48
N THR A 37 14.16 -8.20 -50.19
CA THR A 37 13.04 -7.30 -50.21
C THR A 37 11.88 -7.91 -51.01
N THR A 38 10.65 -7.74 -50.58
CA THR A 38 9.50 -7.64 -51.52
C THR A 38 8.52 -6.60 -51.02
N GLU A 39 8.49 -5.48 -51.72
CA GLU A 39 7.43 -4.47 -51.79
C GLU A 39 6.27 -5.00 -52.65
N VAL A 40 5.04 -4.69 -52.26
CA VAL A 40 3.89 -4.40 -53.16
C VAL A 40 2.90 -3.55 -52.33
N ALA A 41 2.86 -2.23 -52.49
CA ALA A 41 2.03 -1.37 -53.31
C ALA A 41 0.58 -1.18 -52.80
N GLU A 42 0.35 0.05 -52.40
CA GLU A 42 -0.78 0.96 -52.47
C GLU A 42 -1.99 0.53 -53.29
N THR A 43 -3.20 0.86 -52.74
CA THR A 43 -4.19 1.57 -53.51
C THR A 43 -5.07 2.45 -52.60
N THR A 44 -5.01 3.73 -52.90
CA THR A 44 -5.89 4.83 -52.54
C THR A 44 -7.27 4.67 -53.15
N GLU A 45 -8.32 5.10 -52.43
CA GLU A 45 -9.43 5.83 -53.06
C GLU A 45 -10.17 6.73 -52.08
N THR A 46 -10.13 7.98 -52.42
CA THR A 46 -10.83 9.17 -51.98
C THR A 46 -12.25 9.20 -52.52
N THR A 47 -13.21 9.65 -51.70
CA THR A 47 -14.31 10.51 -52.25
C THR A 47 -14.99 11.30 -51.13
N LYS A 48 -14.92 12.59 -51.23
CA LYS A 48 -15.83 13.62 -50.70
C LYS A 48 -16.66 14.09 -51.89
N PRO A 49 -17.94 14.50 -51.74
CA PRO A 49 -18.21 15.94 -51.93
C PRO A 49 -19.24 16.51 -50.92
N THR A 50 -18.89 17.69 -50.42
CA THR A 50 -19.51 19.04 -50.58
C THR A 50 -21.02 19.17 -50.78
N GLY A 51 -21.62 20.04 -49.95
CA GLY A 51 -22.93 20.63 -50.14
C GLY A 51 -23.23 21.70 -49.07
N GLU A 52 -22.82 22.94 -49.36
CA GLU A 52 -23.22 24.18 -48.67
C GLU A 52 -24.68 24.51 -48.98
N THR A 53 -25.36 25.20 -48.07
CA THR A 53 -26.19 26.43 -48.27
C THR A 53 -26.77 26.82 -46.93
N GLU A 54 -26.34 27.93 -46.35
CA GLU A 54 -26.81 29.31 -46.32
C GLU A 54 -28.16 29.54 -45.63
N GLU A 55 -28.02 30.37 -44.54
CA GLU A 55 -28.76 31.57 -44.15
C GLU A 55 -30.29 31.54 -44.03
N THR A 56 -30.78 31.93 -42.87
CA THR A 56 -31.38 33.27 -42.65
C THR A 56 -31.86 33.44 -41.20
N GLN A 57 -31.37 34.46 -40.54
CA GLN A 57 -32.12 35.19 -39.49
C GLN A 57 -33.20 36.04 -40.11
N PRO A 58 -34.27 36.38 -39.35
CA PRO A 58 -34.43 37.82 -39.07
C PRO A 58 -34.83 38.15 -37.64
N THR A 59 -34.23 39.21 -37.18
CA THR A 59 -34.61 40.19 -36.16
C THR A 59 -35.99 40.76 -36.37
N THR A 60 -36.72 41.08 -35.29
CA THR A 60 -37.43 42.35 -34.97
C THR A 60 -38.12 42.21 -33.63
N GLU A 61 -37.77 43.05 -32.71
CA GLU A 61 -38.27 44.34 -32.25
C GLU A 61 -39.35 44.25 -31.17
N ALA A 62 -39.08 45.07 -30.16
CA ALA A 62 -39.83 45.34 -28.95
C ALA A 62 -41.22 45.95 -29.21
N THR A 63 -42.12 45.72 -28.27
CA THR A 63 -43.16 46.72 -27.96
C THR A 63 -43.51 46.68 -26.48
N GLU A 64 -43.33 47.83 -25.82
CA GLU A 64 -43.91 48.24 -24.55
C GLU A 64 -45.42 48.28 -24.66
N ALA A 65 -46.15 47.96 -23.56
CA ALA A 65 -47.33 48.74 -23.15
C ALA A 65 -47.88 48.24 -21.82
N THR A 66 -47.75 49.08 -20.81
CA THR A 66 -48.76 49.70 -19.95
C THR A 66 -49.56 48.81 -18.98
N GLU A 67 -49.33 49.16 -17.70
CA GLU A 67 -50.26 48.98 -16.54
C GLU A 67 -51.65 49.52 -16.84
N PRO A 68 -52.67 49.03 -16.13
CA PRO A 68 -53.56 49.94 -15.44
C PRO A 68 -53.87 49.59 -13.96
N THR A 69 -53.65 50.62 -13.16
CA THR A 69 -54.35 51.17 -11.98
C THR A 69 -55.45 50.33 -11.31
N GLN A 70 -55.32 50.32 -9.98
CA GLN A 70 -56.34 49.96 -8.97
C GLN A 70 -57.62 50.74 -9.07
N PRO A 71 -58.71 50.25 -8.39
CA PRO A 71 -59.29 51.07 -7.37
C PRO A 71 -59.45 50.37 -6.00
N ALA A 72 -59.28 51.19 -4.98
CA ALA A 72 -59.52 50.90 -3.59
C ALA A 72 -60.99 50.64 -3.31
N THR A 73 -61.26 49.66 -2.42
CA THR A 73 -62.52 49.66 -1.66
C THR A 73 -62.19 49.26 -0.22
N GLU A 74 -62.40 50.19 0.68
CA GLU A 74 -62.51 49.97 2.13
C GLU A 74 -63.61 48.99 2.43
N THR A 75 -63.36 48.05 3.34
CA THR A 75 -64.41 47.49 4.23
C THR A 75 -63.81 46.91 5.49
N THR A 76 -64.08 47.61 6.58
CA THR A 76 -64.43 47.18 7.97
C THR A 76 -63.62 46.05 8.59
N GLU A 77 -62.98 46.41 9.69
CA GLU A 77 -62.47 45.61 10.78
C GLU A 77 -63.51 44.60 11.31
N ALA A 78 -63.08 43.32 11.40
CA ALA A 78 -63.62 42.37 12.30
C ALA A 78 -62.47 41.80 13.13
N THR A 79 -62.42 42.21 14.37
CA THR A 79 -61.55 41.73 15.43
C THR A 79 -61.72 40.20 15.61
N GLN A 80 -60.71 39.41 15.23
CA GLN A 80 -60.59 38.03 15.70
C GLN A 80 -59.67 37.98 16.92
N PRO A 81 -59.95 37.08 17.88
CA PRO A 81 -59.17 37.00 19.12
C PRO A 81 -57.75 36.49 18.80
N THR A 82 -56.74 37.20 19.28
CA THR A 82 -55.36 36.81 19.36
C THR A 82 -55.27 35.49 20.10
N THR A 83 -55.06 34.40 19.35
CA THR A 83 -54.53 33.16 19.92
C THR A 83 -53.06 33.44 20.22
N GLU A 84 -52.75 33.53 21.50
CA GLU A 84 -51.42 33.58 22.02
C GLU A 84 -50.69 32.33 21.50
N GLU A 85 -49.78 32.49 20.55
CA GLU A 85 -48.93 31.45 20.03
C GLU A 85 -48.06 30.97 21.21
N ALA A 86 -48.27 29.72 21.64
CA ALA A 86 -47.47 29.12 22.70
C ALA A 86 -45.98 29.30 22.34
N PRO A 87 -45.12 29.68 23.31
CA PRO A 87 -43.69 29.80 23.03
C PRO A 87 -43.19 28.49 22.46
N PRO A 88 -42.26 28.53 21.46
CA PRO A 88 -41.70 27.31 20.91
C PRO A 88 -41.13 26.44 22.05
N PRO A 89 -41.30 25.13 22.00
CA PRO A 89 -40.83 24.24 23.05
C PRO A 89 -39.37 24.53 23.33
N THR A 90 -39.09 24.86 24.60
CA THR A 90 -37.71 25.11 25.05
C THR A 90 -36.89 23.88 24.72
N GLU A 91 -35.90 23.99 23.81
CA GLU A 91 -35.02 22.91 23.45
C GLU A 91 -34.32 22.39 24.73
N ALA A 92 -34.40 21.08 24.98
CA ALA A 92 -33.83 20.49 26.20
C ALA A 92 -32.31 20.76 26.23
N ALA A 93 -31.81 21.12 27.42
CA ALA A 93 -30.35 21.37 27.58
C ALA A 93 -29.53 20.14 27.20
N PRO A 94 -28.32 20.32 26.65
CA PRO A 94 -27.41 19.21 26.35
C PRO A 94 -27.18 18.33 27.59
N GLU A 95 -27.11 17.00 27.35
CA GLU A 95 -26.78 15.98 28.37
C GLU A 95 -25.34 15.53 28.18
N ILE A 96 -24.58 15.32 29.26
CA ILE A 96 -23.24 14.77 29.25
C ILE A 96 -23.30 13.35 29.81
N THR A 97 -22.85 12.37 29.05
CA THR A 97 -22.73 10.97 29.46
C THR A 97 -21.63 10.76 30.49
N ALA A 98 -21.64 9.62 31.18
CA ALA A 98 -20.63 9.32 32.22
C ALA A 98 -19.19 9.26 31.71
N ASP A 99 -18.98 8.97 30.42
CA ASP A 99 -17.70 8.92 29.74
C ASP A 99 -17.35 10.20 28.95
N GLY A 100 -18.13 11.28 29.19
CA GLY A 100 -17.83 12.62 28.70
C GLY A 100 -18.35 12.94 27.30
N HIS A 101 -19.19 12.10 26.69
CA HIS A 101 -19.85 12.44 25.42
C HIS A 101 -21.01 13.41 25.61
N VAL A 102 -21.16 14.35 24.68
CA VAL A 102 -22.22 15.36 24.72
C VAL A 102 -23.37 14.97 23.78
N LEU A 103 -24.56 14.84 24.33
CA LEU A 103 -25.83 14.68 23.61
C LEU A 103 -26.40 16.07 23.37
N ALA A 104 -26.22 16.62 22.16
CA ALA A 104 -26.58 18.02 21.89
C ALA A 104 -28.11 18.26 21.96
N LYS A 105 -28.91 17.32 21.48
CA LYS A 105 -30.37 17.38 21.41
C LYS A 105 -31.00 16.12 22.04
N PRO A 106 -30.93 15.95 23.37
CA PRO A 106 -31.44 14.74 24.03
C PRO A 106 -32.96 14.52 23.82
N GLY A 107 -33.74 15.55 23.58
CA GLY A 107 -35.18 15.45 23.26
C GLY A 107 -35.47 14.62 21.99
N LEU A 108 -34.54 14.43 21.09
CA LEU A 108 -34.73 13.54 19.95
C LEU A 108 -34.85 12.06 20.37
N LEU A 109 -34.31 11.69 21.52
CA LEU A 109 -34.36 10.33 22.06
C LEU A 109 -35.80 9.96 22.56
N GLU A 110 -36.67 10.95 22.72
CA GLU A 110 -38.08 10.72 23.03
C GLU A 110 -38.89 10.34 21.79
N GLN A 111 -38.37 10.68 20.59
CA GLN A 111 -39.07 10.48 19.32
C GLN A 111 -38.75 9.13 18.69
N ILE A 112 -37.60 8.51 19.04
CA ILE A 112 -37.16 7.25 18.49
C ILE A 112 -36.62 6.35 19.60
N SER A 113 -37.11 5.11 19.65
CA SER A 113 -36.64 4.13 20.64
C SER A 113 -35.25 3.69 20.37
N VAL A 114 -34.33 3.91 21.32
CA VAL A 114 -32.97 3.36 21.27
C VAL A 114 -32.94 2.02 22.00
N PRO A 115 -32.62 0.92 21.31
CA PRO A 115 -32.63 -0.41 21.91
C PRO A 115 -31.51 -0.58 22.95
N GLU A 116 -31.77 -1.46 23.93
CA GLU A 116 -30.79 -1.87 24.91
C GLU A 116 -29.71 -2.76 24.20
N GLY A 117 -28.48 -2.70 24.68
CA GLY A 117 -27.39 -3.51 24.14
C GLY A 117 -26.03 -2.82 24.23
N TRP A 118 -25.04 -3.46 23.65
CA TRP A 118 -23.63 -3.01 23.69
C TRP A 118 -23.42 -1.65 22.98
N SER A 119 -24.25 -1.33 21.99
CA SER A 119 -24.18 -0.12 21.16
C SER A 119 -25.07 1.02 21.64
N ARG A 120 -25.80 0.84 22.76
CA ARG A 120 -26.82 1.78 23.23
C ARG A 120 -26.33 3.22 23.36
N GLU A 121 -25.20 3.44 24.03
CA GLU A 121 -24.67 4.79 24.24
C GLU A 121 -24.19 5.42 22.92
N ALA A 122 -23.61 4.63 22.04
CA ALA A 122 -23.23 5.09 20.71
C ALA A 122 -24.45 5.47 19.84
N LEU A 123 -25.52 4.70 19.93
CA LEU A 123 -26.77 5.02 19.23
C LEU A 123 -27.42 6.29 19.79
N ARG A 124 -27.49 6.43 21.13
CA ARG A 124 -27.98 7.66 21.80
C ARG A 124 -27.19 8.89 21.33
N PHE A 125 -25.85 8.78 21.32
CA PHE A 125 -24.96 9.84 20.84
C PHE A 125 -25.25 10.21 19.38
N CYS A 126 -25.35 9.23 18.51
CA CYS A 126 -25.57 9.49 17.08
C CYS A 126 -26.95 10.06 16.78
N VAL A 127 -28.01 9.64 17.52
CA VAL A 127 -29.35 10.17 17.37
C VAL A 127 -29.44 11.60 17.93
N ALA A 128 -28.99 11.83 19.15
CA ALA A 128 -29.05 13.15 19.79
C ALA A 128 -28.17 14.22 19.12
N ASN A 129 -27.20 13.79 18.30
CA ASN A 129 -26.36 14.66 17.48
C ASN A 129 -26.75 14.66 15.97
N GLU A 130 -27.95 14.15 15.65
CA GLU A 130 -28.53 14.14 14.29
C GLU A 130 -27.67 13.41 13.23
N ILE A 131 -26.73 12.55 13.65
CA ILE A 131 -25.85 11.79 12.77
C ILE A 131 -26.62 10.60 12.17
N LEU A 132 -27.28 9.82 13.04
CA LEU A 132 -28.05 8.64 12.67
C LEU A 132 -29.53 8.94 12.69
N GLN A 133 -30.22 8.72 11.58
CA GLN A 133 -31.66 8.81 11.43
C GLN A 133 -32.26 7.41 11.31
N GLY A 134 -33.52 7.24 11.76
CA GLY A 134 -34.27 6.01 11.66
C GLY A 134 -34.67 5.65 10.23
N ARG A 135 -35.02 4.38 10.01
CA ARG A 135 -35.77 3.89 8.86
C ARG A 135 -37.26 3.74 9.32
N GLY A 136 -38.06 4.77 9.10
CA GLY A 136 -39.40 4.88 9.75
C GLY A 136 -39.26 4.98 11.27
N ASP A 137 -39.99 4.14 11.99
CA ASP A 137 -40.09 4.17 13.46
C ASP A 137 -38.93 3.39 14.15
N SER A 138 -37.98 2.85 13.41
CA SER A 138 -36.89 2.03 13.94
C SER A 138 -35.54 2.57 13.54
N LEU A 139 -34.54 2.42 14.40
CA LEU A 139 -33.11 2.69 14.04
C LEU A 139 -32.54 1.65 13.09
N ALA A 140 -33.15 0.49 12.96
CA ALA A 140 -32.65 -0.64 12.16
C ALA A 140 -31.17 -0.92 12.45
N GLN A 141 -30.76 -0.85 13.71
CA GLN A 141 -29.36 -0.83 14.16
C GLN A 141 -28.58 -2.09 13.79
N GLY A 142 -29.24 -3.26 13.82
CA GLY A 142 -28.64 -4.55 13.46
C GLY A 142 -28.59 -4.82 11.95
N GLU A 143 -29.16 -3.95 11.12
CA GLU A 143 -29.12 -4.10 9.67
C GLU A 143 -27.84 -3.55 9.08
N ASN A 144 -27.43 -4.12 7.94
CA ASN A 144 -26.29 -3.61 7.21
C ASN A 144 -26.56 -2.20 6.70
N ALA A 145 -25.60 -1.32 6.86
CA ALA A 145 -25.65 0.01 6.27
C ALA A 145 -25.33 -0.03 4.77
N THR A 146 -25.95 0.88 4.00
CA THR A 146 -25.59 1.12 2.61
C THR A 146 -24.47 2.15 2.51
N ARG A 147 -23.84 2.23 1.32
CA ARG A 147 -22.81 3.24 1.07
C ARG A 147 -23.39 4.67 1.11
N ALA A 148 -24.62 4.85 0.65
CA ALA A 148 -25.33 6.12 0.74
C ALA A 148 -25.62 6.53 2.18
N GLU A 149 -26.04 5.59 3.03
CA GLU A 149 -26.26 5.85 4.45
C GLU A 149 -24.98 6.27 5.17
N MET A 150 -23.87 5.58 4.92
CA MET A 150 -22.57 5.98 5.48
C MET A 150 -22.13 7.38 5.00
N ALA A 151 -22.35 7.70 3.72
CA ALA A 151 -22.09 9.03 3.20
C ALA A 151 -22.95 10.09 3.91
N ALA A 152 -24.26 9.84 4.06
CA ALA A 152 -25.19 10.75 4.71
C ALA A 152 -24.81 10.99 6.20
N MET A 153 -24.46 9.94 6.93
CA MET A 153 -23.99 10.07 8.31
C MET A 153 -22.73 10.96 8.41
N LEU A 154 -21.75 10.79 7.52
CA LEU A 154 -20.53 11.60 7.51
C LEU A 154 -20.80 13.07 7.11
N VAL A 155 -21.70 13.29 6.15
CA VAL A 155 -22.06 14.65 5.72
C VAL A 155 -22.74 15.40 6.85
N ARG A 156 -23.68 14.77 7.56
CA ARG A 156 -24.36 15.34 8.73
C ARG A 156 -23.40 15.59 9.89
N LEU A 157 -22.52 14.60 10.16
CA LEU A 157 -21.50 14.72 11.18
C LEU A 157 -20.60 15.94 10.94
N LEU A 158 -20.09 16.11 9.71
CA LEU A 158 -19.12 17.15 9.37
C LEU A 158 -19.78 18.49 8.96
N GLY A 159 -21.12 18.54 8.83
CA GLY A 159 -21.83 19.74 8.40
C GLY A 159 -21.54 20.15 6.95
N LEU A 160 -21.27 19.19 6.04
CA LEU A 160 -20.85 19.49 4.66
C LEU A 160 -22.02 20.02 3.83
N GLN A 161 -21.81 21.11 3.07
CA GLN A 161 -22.83 21.75 2.26
C GLN A 161 -22.50 21.77 0.76
N GLU A 162 -21.21 21.75 0.41
CA GLU A 162 -20.76 21.78 -0.98
C GLU A 162 -21.13 20.52 -1.73
N GLN A 163 -21.46 20.64 -3.00
CA GLN A 163 -21.86 19.53 -3.85
C GLN A 163 -20.96 19.40 -5.08
N ALA A 164 -20.68 18.15 -5.44
CA ALA A 164 -20.03 17.81 -6.68
C ALA A 164 -21.05 17.53 -7.79
N ASP A 165 -20.66 17.73 -9.02
CA ASP A 165 -21.39 17.20 -10.16
C ASP A 165 -21.25 15.67 -10.22
N LEU A 166 -22.35 14.95 -10.11
CA LEU A 166 -22.42 13.51 -10.17
C LEU A 166 -22.83 12.97 -11.55
N SER A 167 -22.96 13.82 -12.58
CA SER A 167 -23.46 13.44 -13.92
C SER A 167 -22.67 12.31 -14.60
N ARG A 168 -21.39 12.12 -14.23
CA ARG A 168 -20.55 11.03 -14.72
C ARG A 168 -20.90 9.67 -14.14
N PHE A 169 -21.65 9.63 -13.03
CA PHE A 169 -22.02 8.38 -12.36
C PHE A 169 -23.41 7.94 -12.77
N THR A 170 -23.48 6.78 -13.44
CA THR A 170 -24.71 6.26 -14.05
C THR A 170 -25.74 5.76 -13.05
N ASP A 171 -25.30 5.55 -11.80
CA ASP A 171 -26.11 5.05 -10.68
C ASP A 171 -26.43 6.12 -9.62
N ALA A 172 -26.19 7.39 -9.92
CA ALA A 172 -26.51 8.52 -9.06
C ALA A 172 -27.82 9.19 -9.56
N ASP A 173 -28.99 8.68 -9.11
CA ASP A 173 -30.30 9.26 -9.48
C ASP A 173 -30.59 10.52 -8.63
N PRO A 174 -30.78 11.70 -9.26
CA PRO A 174 -31.11 12.95 -8.55
C PRO A 174 -32.40 12.93 -7.75
N LYS A 175 -33.28 11.96 -7.99
CA LYS A 175 -34.56 11.80 -7.26
C LYS A 175 -34.42 11.04 -5.96
N GLN A 176 -33.30 10.42 -5.72
CA GLN A 176 -33.08 9.62 -4.51
C GLN A 176 -32.81 10.52 -3.30
N TRP A 177 -33.26 10.07 -2.12
CA TRP A 177 -33.13 10.80 -0.87
C TRP A 177 -31.68 11.13 -0.50
N TYR A 178 -30.73 10.29 -0.92
CA TYR A 178 -29.31 10.41 -0.59
C TYR A 178 -28.51 11.25 -1.59
N TYR A 179 -29.10 11.70 -2.69
CA TYR A 179 -28.34 12.34 -3.78
C TYR A 179 -27.54 13.57 -3.31
N ARG A 180 -28.16 14.41 -2.48
CA ARG A 180 -27.52 15.62 -1.94
C ARG A 180 -26.35 15.27 -1.04
N GLU A 181 -26.55 14.36 -0.10
CA GLU A 181 -25.50 13.90 0.82
C GLU A 181 -24.39 13.16 0.08
N LEU A 182 -24.73 12.33 -0.88
CA LEU A 182 -23.76 11.62 -1.69
C LEU A 182 -22.89 12.59 -2.51
N SER A 183 -23.51 13.62 -3.12
CA SER A 183 -22.83 14.70 -3.84
C SER A 183 -21.90 15.48 -2.89
N ALA A 184 -22.34 15.81 -1.70
CA ALA A 184 -21.51 16.52 -0.72
C ALA A 184 -20.33 15.65 -0.24
N ALA A 185 -20.53 14.35 -0.02
CA ALA A 185 -19.46 13.42 0.35
C ALA A 185 -18.42 13.24 -0.77
N VAL A 186 -18.85 13.29 -2.04
CA VAL A 186 -17.95 13.27 -3.21
C VAL A 186 -17.16 14.59 -3.31
N ALA A 187 -17.83 15.74 -3.14
CA ALA A 187 -17.18 17.07 -3.15
C ALA A 187 -16.08 17.15 -2.08
N ALA A 188 -16.36 16.64 -0.89
CA ALA A 188 -15.40 16.58 0.23
C ALA A 188 -14.30 15.53 0.06
N GLY A 189 -14.29 14.74 -1.03
CA GLY A 189 -13.32 13.68 -1.30
C GLY A 189 -13.44 12.46 -0.37
N ILE A 190 -14.53 12.33 0.37
CA ILE A 190 -14.80 11.23 1.30
C ILE A 190 -15.23 9.97 0.54
N VAL A 191 -16.22 10.12 -0.35
CA VAL A 191 -16.69 9.05 -1.22
C VAL A 191 -15.92 9.09 -2.54
N LYS A 192 -15.39 7.94 -2.92
CA LYS A 192 -14.85 7.66 -4.26
C LYS A 192 -15.73 6.63 -4.94
N GLY A 193 -15.75 6.65 -6.28
CA GLY A 193 -16.46 5.65 -7.06
C GLY A 193 -16.00 4.22 -6.76
N THR A 194 -16.87 3.27 -6.95
CA THR A 194 -16.56 1.83 -7.00
C THR A 194 -15.95 1.47 -8.36
N SER A 195 -16.26 2.29 -9.37
CA SER A 195 -15.60 2.35 -10.68
C SER A 195 -15.46 3.81 -11.13
N GLU A 196 -15.03 4.04 -12.36
CA GLU A 196 -14.97 5.39 -12.95
C GLU A 196 -16.36 6.03 -13.12
N THR A 197 -17.39 5.20 -13.26
CA THR A 197 -18.76 5.62 -13.60
C THR A 197 -19.82 5.16 -12.60
N THR A 198 -19.46 4.56 -11.47
CA THR A 198 -20.41 4.08 -10.45
C THR A 198 -19.99 4.46 -9.04
N LEU A 199 -20.97 4.73 -8.17
CA LEU A 199 -20.84 5.01 -6.73
C LEU A 199 -21.36 3.85 -5.88
N SER A 200 -22.23 2.99 -6.42
CA SER A 200 -22.94 1.89 -5.75
C SER A 200 -23.65 2.33 -4.46
N PRO A 201 -24.54 3.35 -4.50
CA PRO A 201 -25.11 3.95 -3.29
C PRO A 201 -25.93 2.96 -2.46
N ASP A 202 -26.68 2.06 -3.09
CA ASP A 202 -27.57 1.11 -2.45
C ASP A 202 -26.88 -0.19 -2.01
N ASP A 203 -25.61 -0.40 -2.41
CA ASP A 203 -24.86 -1.56 -1.97
C ASP A 203 -24.56 -1.50 -0.47
N SER A 204 -24.72 -2.63 0.22
CA SER A 204 -24.26 -2.75 1.61
C SER A 204 -22.75 -2.52 1.68
N ILE A 205 -22.33 -1.60 2.54
CA ILE A 205 -20.93 -1.20 2.68
C ILE A 205 -20.11 -2.24 3.44
N THR A 206 -18.85 -2.45 3.06
CA THR A 206 -17.91 -3.31 3.80
C THR A 206 -17.19 -2.52 4.90
N ARG A 207 -16.68 -3.24 5.90
CA ARG A 207 -15.91 -2.66 7.01
C ARG A 207 -14.71 -1.86 6.50
N GLU A 208 -13.91 -2.39 5.57
CA GLU A 208 -12.75 -1.67 5.03
C GLU A 208 -13.14 -0.42 4.22
N GLN A 209 -14.30 -0.42 3.58
CA GLN A 209 -14.82 0.77 2.88
C GLN A 209 -15.17 1.88 3.89
N VAL A 210 -15.78 1.51 5.02
CA VAL A 210 -16.06 2.44 6.13
C VAL A 210 -14.76 3.02 6.68
N PHE A 211 -13.74 2.19 6.95
CA PHE A 211 -12.43 2.69 7.42
C PHE A 211 -11.80 3.68 6.42
N ALA A 212 -11.88 3.39 5.12
CA ALA A 212 -11.37 4.29 4.10
C ALA A 212 -12.15 5.61 4.03
N MET A 213 -13.47 5.59 4.21
CA MET A 213 -14.30 6.80 4.25
C MET A 213 -14.01 7.62 5.51
N LEU A 214 -13.88 6.98 6.68
CA LEU A 214 -13.51 7.64 7.93
C LEU A 214 -12.14 8.31 7.85
N ALA A 215 -11.13 7.59 7.36
CA ALA A 215 -9.79 8.17 7.23
C ALA A 215 -9.78 9.40 6.32
N ARG A 216 -10.56 9.39 5.23
CA ARG A 216 -10.71 10.56 4.35
C ARG A 216 -11.52 11.67 5.02
N ALA A 217 -12.58 11.31 5.76
CA ALA A 217 -13.41 12.26 6.49
C ALA A 217 -12.63 13.04 7.54
N PHE A 218 -11.65 12.42 8.20
CA PHE A 218 -10.83 13.03 9.25
C PHE A 218 -9.38 13.28 8.83
N ALA A 219 -9.11 13.27 7.52
CA ALA A 219 -7.79 13.54 6.96
C ALA A 219 -6.67 12.71 7.60
N LEU A 220 -6.96 11.48 8.05
CA LEU A 220 -6.03 10.66 8.80
C LEU A 220 -4.91 10.15 7.90
N CYS A 221 -3.66 10.48 8.26
CA CYS A 221 -2.46 9.95 7.66
C CYS A 221 -1.82 8.91 8.58
N PRO A 222 -1.43 7.73 8.10
CA PRO A 222 -0.65 6.80 8.91
C PRO A 222 0.76 7.35 9.14
N GLU A 223 1.32 7.13 10.33
CA GLU A 223 2.71 7.51 10.62
C GLU A 223 3.70 6.57 9.91
N ASN A 224 3.47 5.26 10.02
CA ASN A 224 4.33 4.23 9.45
C ASN A 224 3.69 3.44 8.30
N GLY A 225 2.36 3.48 8.17
CA GLY A 225 1.62 2.78 7.13
C GLY A 225 1.63 1.24 7.24
N ALA A 226 2.13 0.68 8.35
CA ALA A 226 2.32 -0.75 8.52
C ALA A 226 1.43 -1.40 9.60
N ALA A 227 0.72 -0.61 10.41
CA ALA A 227 -0.09 -1.12 11.52
C ALA A 227 -1.24 -2.06 11.08
N TRP A 228 -1.67 -1.99 9.81
CA TRP A 228 -2.63 -2.95 9.26
C TRP A 228 -2.14 -4.40 9.32
N LYS A 229 -0.82 -4.65 9.41
CA LYS A 229 -0.22 -5.99 9.48
C LYS A 229 -0.42 -6.67 10.84
N GLU A 230 -0.85 -5.93 11.86
CA GLU A 230 -1.10 -6.46 13.20
C GLU A 230 -2.32 -7.38 13.28
N PHE A 231 -3.23 -7.30 12.30
CA PHE A 231 -4.44 -8.12 12.28
C PHE A 231 -4.16 -9.51 11.67
N GLY A 232 -4.74 -10.55 12.27
CA GLY A 232 -4.55 -11.94 11.86
C GLY A 232 -5.00 -12.21 10.41
N ASP A 233 -5.99 -11.46 9.92
CA ASP A 233 -6.53 -11.53 8.56
C ASP A 233 -6.04 -10.37 7.66
N SER A 234 -4.90 -9.76 7.99
CA SER A 234 -4.33 -8.62 7.27
C SER A 234 -4.19 -8.83 5.76
N ARG A 235 -3.97 -10.06 5.30
CA ARG A 235 -3.92 -10.40 3.86
C ARG A 235 -5.23 -10.13 3.12
N SER A 236 -6.37 -10.15 3.83
CA SER A 236 -7.69 -9.86 3.27
C SER A 236 -7.97 -8.36 3.17
N ILE A 237 -7.11 -7.49 3.72
CA ILE A 237 -7.26 -6.04 3.63
C ILE A 237 -6.81 -5.57 2.25
N SER A 238 -7.75 -5.00 1.50
CA SER A 238 -7.47 -4.46 0.16
C SER A 238 -6.42 -3.34 0.20
N PRO A 239 -5.56 -3.22 -0.83
CA PRO A 239 -4.49 -2.22 -0.86
C PRO A 239 -4.96 -0.80 -0.56
N TYR A 240 -6.12 -0.39 -1.09
CA TYR A 240 -6.67 0.95 -0.88
C TYR A 240 -7.04 1.27 0.57
N ALA A 241 -7.33 0.24 1.40
CA ALA A 241 -7.76 0.39 2.78
C ALA A 241 -6.62 0.32 3.80
N ARG A 242 -5.44 -0.20 3.42
CA ARG A 242 -4.31 -0.42 4.33
C ARG A 242 -3.85 0.84 5.05
N GLY A 243 -3.79 1.95 4.33
CA GLY A 243 -3.44 3.25 4.92
C GLY A 243 -4.46 3.72 5.96
N ALA A 244 -5.75 3.58 5.64
CA ALA A 244 -6.84 3.95 6.55
C ALA A 244 -6.84 3.07 7.82
N VAL A 245 -6.70 1.76 7.65
CA VAL A 245 -6.60 0.81 8.77
C VAL A 245 -5.39 1.14 9.65
N SER A 246 -4.23 1.43 9.04
CA SER A 246 -3.04 1.82 9.80
C SER A 246 -3.26 3.12 10.58
N ALA A 247 -3.80 4.15 9.94
CA ALA A 247 -4.04 5.45 10.55
C ALA A 247 -5.01 5.38 11.74
N LEU A 248 -6.10 4.61 11.61
CA LEU A 248 -7.08 4.39 12.68
C LEU A 248 -6.48 3.54 13.82
N ARG A 249 -5.68 2.51 13.48
CA ARG A 249 -5.03 1.65 14.47
C ARG A 249 -3.98 2.39 15.29
N GLU A 250 -3.13 3.18 14.63
CA GLU A 250 -2.10 4.01 15.27
C GLU A 250 -2.68 5.02 16.28
N ARG A 251 -3.93 5.44 16.08
CA ARG A 251 -4.68 6.35 16.99
C ARG A 251 -5.55 5.61 18.01
N SER A 252 -5.45 4.29 18.11
CA SER A 252 -6.28 3.45 18.99
C SER A 252 -7.80 3.59 18.72
N GLN A 253 -8.18 4.08 17.55
CA GLN A 253 -9.59 4.21 17.12
C GLN A 253 -10.14 2.93 16.48
N LEU A 254 -9.27 1.92 16.26
CA LEU A 254 -9.60 0.63 15.65
C LEU A 254 -8.95 -0.52 16.42
N GLY A 255 -9.75 -1.36 17.08
CA GLY A 255 -9.27 -2.49 17.89
C GLY A 255 -9.32 -3.86 17.20
N GLY A 256 -10.27 -4.09 16.31
CA GLY A 256 -10.58 -5.41 15.75
C GLY A 256 -11.46 -6.27 16.69
N TYR A 257 -11.62 -7.53 16.32
CA TYR A 257 -12.37 -8.51 17.09
C TYR A 257 -11.47 -9.22 18.14
N PRO A 258 -12.06 -9.91 19.13
CA PRO A 258 -11.28 -10.62 20.16
C PRO A 258 -10.32 -11.67 19.61
N ASP A 259 -10.61 -12.24 18.43
CA ASP A 259 -9.74 -13.19 17.70
C ASP A 259 -8.61 -12.49 16.92
N LYS A 260 -8.39 -11.18 17.14
CA LYS A 260 -7.43 -10.31 16.45
C LYS A 260 -7.66 -10.18 14.95
N THR A 261 -8.85 -10.51 14.44
CA THR A 261 -9.22 -10.26 13.05
C THR A 261 -9.90 -8.90 12.89
N LEU A 262 -9.86 -8.36 11.67
CA LEU A 262 -10.54 -7.12 11.29
C LEU A 262 -11.83 -7.39 10.51
N ARG A 263 -11.90 -8.52 9.82
CA ARG A 263 -12.98 -8.95 8.92
C ARG A 263 -13.29 -7.88 7.86
N PRO A 264 -12.31 -7.41 7.09
CA PRO A 264 -12.42 -6.20 6.26
C PRO A 264 -13.49 -6.31 5.18
N GLN A 265 -13.72 -7.51 4.64
CA GLN A 265 -14.68 -7.76 3.57
C GLN A 265 -16.12 -7.98 4.07
N ASN A 266 -16.31 -8.15 5.39
CA ASN A 266 -17.67 -8.30 5.93
C ASN A 266 -18.45 -7.00 5.80
N ARG A 267 -19.77 -7.13 5.66
CA ARG A 267 -20.70 -6.01 5.76
C ARG A 267 -20.69 -5.49 7.19
N ILE A 268 -21.00 -4.22 7.36
CA ILE A 268 -21.03 -3.56 8.67
C ILE A 268 -22.44 -3.10 8.99
N THR A 269 -22.85 -3.26 10.25
CA THR A 269 -24.16 -2.82 10.71
C THR A 269 -24.17 -1.33 11.05
N ARG A 270 -25.37 -0.75 11.11
CA ARG A 270 -25.58 0.66 11.46
C ARG A 270 -25.10 0.96 12.88
N GLU A 271 -25.28 0.03 13.84
CA GLU A 271 -24.78 0.16 15.21
C GLU A 271 -23.26 0.08 15.31
N GLU A 272 -22.61 -0.76 14.51
CA GLU A 272 -21.13 -0.81 14.44
C GLU A 272 -20.56 0.52 13.93
N ILE A 273 -21.22 1.16 12.96
CA ILE A 273 -20.84 2.51 12.49
C ILE A 273 -21.05 3.55 13.57
N ALA A 274 -22.19 3.51 14.28
CA ALA A 274 -22.46 4.41 15.39
C ALA A 274 -21.37 4.31 16.47
N GLN A 275 -20.95 3.08 16.80
CA GLN A 275 -19.85 2.85 17.75
C GLN A 275 -18.53 3.45 17.26
N MET A 276 -18.25 3.40 15.96
CA MET A 276 -17.04 4.02 15.41
C MET A 276 -17.07 5.54 15.58
N PHE A 277 -18.20 6.21 15.31
CA PHE A 277 -18.34 7.65 15.54
C PHE A 277 -18.18 8.01 17.02
N TYR A 278 -18.78 7.24 17.90
CA TYR A 278 -18.66 7.40 19.36
C TYR A 278 -17.21 7.31 19.83
N ASN A 279 -16.41 6.40 19.22
CA ASN A 279 -15.00 6.26 19.53
C ASN A 279 -14.13 7.42 18.98
N VAL A 280 -14.61 8.14 17.95
CA VAL A 280 -13.84 9.22 17.30
C VAL A 280 -14.11 10.57 17.96
N PHE A 281 -15.34 10.86 18.39
CA PHE A 281 -15.70 12.15 18.98
C PHE A 281 -16.33 12.02 20.35
N THR A 282 -16.08 13.04 21.17
CA THR A 282 -16.79 13.24 22.45
C THR A 282 -17.79 14.37 22.36
N GLN A 283 -17.55 15.37 21.51
CA GLN A 283 -18.39 16.55 21.40
C GLN A 283 -18.40 17.14 20.00
N MET A 284 -19.55 17.63 19.57
CA MET A 284 -19.74 18.45 18.38
C MET A 284 -20.36 19.79 18.78
N THR A 285 -19.89 20.88 18.18
CA THR A 285 -20.50 22.20 18.38
C THR A 285 -20.28 23.09 17.17
N ASP A 286 -21.24 23.99 16.93
CA ASP A 286 -21.18 25.06 15.93
C ASP A 286 -20.87 26.41 16.59
N ARG A 287 -20.79 26.48 17.92
CA ARG A 287 -20.67 27.70 18.73
C ARG A 287 -19.34 27.69 19.50
N PRO A 288 -18.54 28.76 19.37
CA PRO A 288 -17.24 28.83 20.03
C PRO A 288 -17.31 28.86 21.55
N GLU A 289 -18.39 29.43 22.12
CA GLU A 289 -18.62 29.48 23.58
C GLU A 289 -18.90 28.11 24.22
N GLN A 290 -19.21 27.09 23.40
CA GLN A 290 -19.45 25.72 23.84
C GLN A 290 -18.22 24.82 23.73
N LEU A 291 -17.09 25.35 23.29
CA LEU A 291 -15.85 24.58 23.15
C LEU A 291 -15.35 24.14 24.53
N PRO A 292 -15.12 22.81 24.75
CA PRO A 292 -14.63 22.29 26.02
C PRO A 292 -13.10 22.45 26.12
N GLN A 293 -12.56 22.24 27.34
CA GLN A 293 -11.11 22.26 27.57
C GLN A 293 -10.44 20.89 27.37
N SER A 294 -11.22 19.82 27.14
CA SER A 294 -10.67 18.48 26.94
C SER A 294 -11.57 17.62 26.06
N GLY A 295 -10.97 16.57 25.45
CA GLY A 295 -11.70 15.57 24.67
C GLY A 295 -11.40 15.64 23.17
N ARG A 296 -12.23 14.94 22.39
CA ARG A 296 -12.15 14.90 20.92
C ARG A 296 -13.28 15.73 20.34
N VAL A 297 -12.96 16.93 19.89
CA VAL A 297 -13.94 17.99 19.57
C VAL A 297 -14.07 18.17 18.07
N LEU A 298 -15.30 18.21 17.57
CA LEU A 298 -15.63 18.64 16.22
C LEU A 298 -16.28 20.02 16.26
N TYR A 299 -15.58 21.04 15.76
CA TYR A 299 -16.07 22.39 15.59
C TYR A 299 -16.49 22.63 14.13
N ARG A 300 -17.79 22.87 13.91
CA ARG A 300 -18.38 23.08 12.58
C ARG A 300 -18.75 24.55 12.32
N GLY A 301 -18.64 25.40 13.32
CA GLY A 301 -18.95 26.83 13.23
C GLY A 301 -18.02 27.57 12.27
N THR A 302 -18.53 28.68 11.74
CA THR A 302 -17.75 29.64 10.95
C THR A 302 -17.28 30.83 11.80
N GLU A 303 -17.81 30.99 13.02
CA GLU A 303 -17.33 31.99 13.96
C GLU A 303 -15.92 31.64 14.43
N PRO A 304 -15.03 32.64 14.63
CA PRO A 304 -13.67 32.39 15.04
C PRO A 304 -13.59 31.67 16.40
N ILE A 305 -12.76 30.66 16.49
CA ILE A 305 -12.37 30.06 17.77
C ILE A 305 -11.63 31.14 18.60
N PRO A 306 -11.95 31.30 19.91
CA PRO A 306 -11.33 32.31 20.74
C PRO A 306 -9.81 32.22 20.72
N LYS A 307 -9.15 33.34 20.54
CA LYS A 307 -7.69 33.44 20.65
C LYS A 307 -7.20 32.95 22.01
N GLY A 308 -6.15 32.14 22.03
CA GLY A 308 -5.61 31.55 23.25
C GLY A 308 -6.38 30.33 23.73
N TYR A 309 -7.26 29.76 22.92
CA TYR A 309 -7.99 28.53 23.30
C TYR A 309 -7.04 27.36 23.51
N VAL A 310 -7.24 26.64 24.63
CA VAL A 310 -6.44 25.47 25.02
C VAL A 310 -7.34 24.25 25.09
N LEU A 311 -6.92 23.17 24.42
CA LEU A 311 -7.62 21.89 24.43
C LEU A 311 -6.65 20.74 24.77
N ASP A 312 -6.97 20.00 25.82
CA ASP A 312 -6.32 18.71 26.09
C ASP A 312 -7.05 17.59 25.31
N GLY A 313 -6.64 17.40 24.06
CA GLY A 313 -7.25 16.44 23.16
C GLY A 313 -7.11 16.81 21.67
N ASP A 314 -8.07 16.36 20.86
CA ASP A 314 -8.07 16.56 19.42
C ASP A 314 -9.14 17.57 19.00
N LEU A 315 -8.82 18.43 18.04
CA LEU A 315 -9.74 19.40 17.45
C LEU A 315 -9.88 19.19 15.94
N THR A 316 -11.10 18.97 15.48
CA THR A 316 -11.45 19.00 14.05
C THR A 316 -12.21 20.27 13.71
N VAL A 317 -11.72 21.02 12.71
CA VAL A 317 -12.33 22.29 12.25
C VAL A 317 -12.83 22.12 10.82
N THR A 318 -14.12 22.39 10.57
CA THR A 318 -14.73 22.28 9.23
C THR A 318 -15.13 23.63 8.63
N GLY A 319 -15.25 24.68 9.43
CA GLY A 319 -15.50 26.07 8.99
C GLY A 319 -14.23 26.79 8.60
N SER A 320 -14.25 27.58 7.52
CA SER A 320 -13.11 28.44 7.10
C SER A 320 -12.89 29.56 8.08
N GLN A 321 -11.68 29.69 8.62
CA GLN A 321 -11.34 30.69 9.61
C GLN A 321 -9.82 30.90 9.80
N SER A 322 -9.48 31.97 10.50
CA SER A 322 -8.13 32.21 11.01
C SER A 322 -8.02 31.71 12.46
N LEU A 323 -7.16 30.74 12.69
CA LEU A 323 -6.87 30.17 14.00
C LEU A 323 -5.68 30.88 14.62
N GLN A 324 -5.83 31.44 15.83
CA GLN A 324 -4.81 32.28 16.46
C GLN A 324 -4.49 31.83 17.88
N ASP A 325 -3.18 31.59 18.12
CA ASP A 325 -2.63 31.25 19.44
C ASP A 325 -3.33 30.05 20.12
N LEU A 326 -3.68 29.01 19.34
CA LEU A 326 -4.29 27.80 19.88
C LEU A 326 -3.24 26.85 20.46
N SER A 327 -3.57 26.17 21.55
CA SER A 327 -2.72 25.09 22.11
C SER A 327 -3.53 23.79 22.19
N ILE A 328 -3.21 22.85 21.32
CA ILE A 328 -3.91 21.56 21.17
C ILE A 328 -2.90 20.44 21.49
N THR A 329 -3.14 19.67 22.55
CA THR A 329 -2.19 18.61 22.94
C THR A 329 -2.17 17.45 21.94
N GLY A 330 -3.28 17.17 21.28
CA GLY A 330 -3.47 16.11 20.31
C GLY A 330 -3.35 16.57 18.85
N GLU A 331 -4.29 16.10 18.03
CA GLU A 331 -4.32 16.36 16.59
C GLU A 331 -5.28 17.51 16.24
N LEU A 332 -4.79 18.49 15.48
CA LEU A 332 -5.61 19.54 14.86
C LEU A 332 -5.92 19.14 13.41
N VAL A 333 -7.18 18.77 13.13
CA VAL A 333 -7.65 18.34 11.82
C VAL A 333 -8.36 19.50 11.12
N LEU A 334 -7.87 19.87 9.93
CA LEU A 334 -8.34 21.00 9.14
C LEU A 334 -9.10 20.49 7.91
N ARG A 335 -10.39 20.88 7.80
CA ARG A 335 -11.28 20.41 6.73
C ARG A 335 -11.92 21.53 5.91
N ALA A 336 -11.79 22.77 6.35
CA ALA A 336 -12.33 23.93 5.64
C ALA A 336 -11.51 24.25 4.38
N LYS A 337 -12.12 24.95 3.44
CA LYS A 337 -11.46 25.33 2.17
C LYS A 337 -10.23 26.21 2.37
N GLU A 338 -10.30 27.15 3.27
CA GLU A 338 -9.22 28.08 3.59
C GLU A 338 -9.06 28.19 5.09
N ILE A 339 -7.87 27.95 5.57
CA ILE A 339 -7.51 28.09 6.99
C ILE A 339 -6.16 28.78 7.09
N GLN A 340 -6.07 29.72 8.04
CA GLN A 340 -4.84 30.41 8.38
C GLN A 340 -4.43 30.04 9.80
N LEU A 341 -3.14 29.70 9.99
CA LEU A 341 -2.57 29.38 11.30
C LEU A 341 -1.57 30.47 11.74
N HIS A 342 -1.77 31.01 12.92
CA HIS A 342 -0.91 32.02 13.52
C HIS A 342 -0.72 31.72 15.02
N GLY A 343 0.50 31.35 15.44
CA GLY A 343 0.83 31.07 16.84
C GLY A 343 0.16 29.79 17.37
N CYS A 344 -0.23 28.85 16.48
CA CYS A 344 -0.90 27.63 16.88
C CYS A 344 0.10 26.49 17.15
N GLU A 345 -0.06 25.85 18.29
CA GLU A 345 0.69 24.65 18.68
C GLU A 345 -0.24 23.43 18.67
N ALA A 346 0.18 22.35 18.05
CA ALA A 346 -0.53 21.08 18.05
C ALA A 346 0.43 19.91 18.04
N GLY A 347 0.06 18.80 18.67
CA GLY A 347 0.83 17.56 18.61
C GLY A 347 1.01 17.07 17.17
N ARG A 348 0.01 17.31 16.32
CA ARG A 348 -0.01 17.09 14.87
C ARG A 348 -1.01 18.02 14.21
N VAL A 349 -0.71 18.46 13.00
CA VAL A 349 -1.69 19.13 12.12
C VAL A 349 -2.01 18.20 10.96
N SER A 350 -3.31 17.96 10.68
CA SER A 350 -3.76 17.11 9.56
C SER A 350 -4.69 17.88 8.62
N VAL A 351 -4.42 17.76 7.32
CA VAL A 351 -5.05 18.56 6.27
C VAL A 351 -5.92 17.70 5.36
N GLY A 352 -7.19 18.08 5.24
CA GLY A 352 -8.20 17.41 4.43
C GLY A 352 -8.15 17.72 2.95
N SER A 353 -9.12 17.16 2.20
CA SER A 353 -9.23 17.39 0.74
C SER A 353 -9.60 18.81 0.42
N GLY A 354 -8.93 19.38 -0.59
CA GLY A 354 -9.22 20.73 -1.11
C GLY A 354 -8.89 21.87 -0.17
N VAL A 355 -8.26 21.63 0.98
CA VAL A 355 -7.89 22.66 1.95
C VAL A 355 -6.73 23.48 1.42
N HIS A 356 -6.86 24.79 1.44
CA HIS A 356 -5.77 25.74 1.28
C HIS A 356 -5.34 26.20 2.68
N LEU A 357 -4.20 25.72 3.13
CA LEU A 357 -3.62 26.03 4.41
C LEU A 357 -2.51 27.06 4.27
N LEU A 358 -2.69 28.20 4.92
CA LEU A 358 -1.72 29.28 4.97
C LEU A 358 -1.26 29.52 6.41
N GLY A 359 -0.07 30.07 6.59
CA GLY A 359 0.35 30.49 7.92
C GLY A 359 1.84 30.72 8.06
N THR A 360 2.20 31.20 9.24
CA THR A 360 3.60 31.44 9.65
C THR A 360 4.10 30.32 10.57
N ASP A 361 3.22 29.45 11.02
CA ASP A 361 3.52 28.38 11.95
C ASP A 361 4.36 27.30 11.27
N ALA A 362 5.15 26.60 12.07
CA ALA A 362 5.97 25.48 11.61
C ALA A 362 5.69 24.22 12.45
N PRO A 363 4.55 23.55 12.22
CA PRO A 363 4.22 22.37 13.00
C PRO A 363 5.30 21.30 12.88
N ALA A 364 5.62 20.65 14.01
CA ALA A 364 6.59 19.57 14.04
C ALA A 364 6.17 18.37 13.19
N LYS A 365 4.86 18.09 13.14
CA LYS A 365 4.27 17.02 12.33
C LYS A 365 3.08 17.54 11.53
N LEU A 366 3.15 17.38 10.22
CA LEU A 366 2.08 17.72 9.28
C LEU A 366 1.64 16.47 8.52
N GLY A 367 0.34 16.20 8.51
CA GLY A 367 -0.27 15.10 7.75
C GLY A 367 -1.14 15.63 6.60
N ILE A 368 -0.96 15.13 5.39
CA ILE A 368 -1.82 15.45 4.26
C ILE A 368 -2.64 14.21 3.91
N GLY A 369 -3.83 14.09 4.49
CA GLY A 369 -4.73 12.96 4.26
C GLY A 369 -5.69 13.14 3.11
N GLY A 370 -5.88 14.39 2.67
CA GLY A 370 -6.81 14.78 1.62
C GLY A 370 -6.19 14.88 0.22
N GLN A 371 -7.04 14.92 -0.79
CA GLN A 371 -6.68 15.14 -2.19
C GLN A 371 -6.80 16.63 -2.53
N GLY A 372 -5.83 17.17 -3.31
CA GLY A 372 -5.88 18.54 -3.80
C GLY A 372 -5.60 19.61 -2.74
N ALA A 373 -5.05 19.25 -1.58
CA ALA A 373 -4.63 20.23 -0.59
C ALA A 373 -3.46 21.09 -1.10
N VAL A 374 -3.47 22.36 -0.75
CA VAL A 374 -2.37 23.31 -0.98
C VAL A 374 -1.89 23.80 0.37
N VAL A 375 -0.60 23.68 0.66
CA VAL A 375 -0.02 24.05 1.95
C VAL A 375 1.07 25.09 1.74
N GLU A 376 0.89 26.26 2.34
CA GLU A 376 1.79 27.41 2.26
C GLU A 376 2.32 27.77 3.67
N LEU A 377 3.02 26.84 4.28
CA LEU A 377 3.72 27.00 5.55
C LEU A 377 4.91 26.03 5.64
N ASN A 378 5.79 26.26 6.58
CA ASN A 378 6.94 25.38 6.85
C ASN A 378 6.55 24.22 7.79
N ALA A 379 7.24 23.10 7.70
CA ALA A 379 7.09 22.01 8.68
C ALA A 379 8.37 21.15 8.76
N ALA A 380 8.67 20.62 9.95
CA ALA A 380 9.80 19.72 10.09
C ALA A 380 9.52 18.35 9.40
N ALA A 381 8.41 17.72 9.71
CA ALA A 381 8.04 16.43 9.13
C ALA A 381 6.65 16.47 8.48
N VAL A 382 6.59 16.02 7.23
CA VAL A 382 5.34 15.93 6.45
C VAL A 382 5.09 14.47 6.05
N THR A 383 3.89 13.97 6.32
CA THR A 383 3.43 12.68 5.79
C THR A 383 2.31 12.93 4.77
N VAL A 384 2.49 12.43 3.56
CA VAL A 384 1.57 12.64 2.43
C VAL A 384 0.87 11.34 2.09
N SER A 385 -0.45 11.30 2.28
CA SER A 385 -1.34 10.18 1.91
C SER A 385 -2.39 10.56 0.87
N GLY A 386 -2.41 11.81 0.45
CA GLY A 386 -3.23 12.34 -0.63
C GLY A 386 -2.43 13.26 -1.54
N SER A 387 -2.80 13.34 -2.82
CA SER A 387 -2.11 14.24 -3.77
C SER A 387 -2.24 15.69 -3.36
N CYS A 388 -1.14 16.44 -3.33
CA CYS A 388 -1.10 17.81 -2.78
C CYS A 388 0.00 18.67 -3.40
N THR A 389 -0.04 19.96 -3.10
CA THR A 389 1.00 20.94 -3.42
C THR A 389 1.57 21.52 -2.13
N LEU A 390 2.88 21.52 -2.00
CA LEU A 390 3.64 22.01 -0.84
C LEU A 390 4.49 23.21 -1.25
N ARG A 391 4.24 24.39 -0.65
CA ARG A 391 4.89 25.68 -0.95
C ARG A 391 5.61 26.24 0.25
N GLY A 392 6.36 25.45 0.98
CA GLY A 392 7.12 25.83 2.16
C GLY A 392 8.50 25.23 2.17
N SER A 393 9.12 25.26 3.35
CA SER A 393 10.39 24.60 3.64
C SER A 393 10.16 23.40 4.57
N TYR A 394 10.61 22.23 4.17
CA TYR A 394 10.36 20.97 4.85
C TYR A 394 11.68 20.24 5.10
N GLU A 395 11.89 19.75 6.33
CA GLU A 395 13.08 18.94 6.58
C GLU A 395 12.93 17.54 5.99
N LYS A 396 11.74 16.93 6.19
CA LYS A 396 11.45 15.57 5.74
C LYS A 396 10.03 15.40 5.24
N ILE A 397 9.87 14.84 4.04
CA ILE A 397 8.58 14.47 3.44
C ILE A 397 8.55 12.96 3.24
N ARG A 398 7.47 12.30 3.67
CA ARG A 398 7.22 10.85 3.45
C ARG A 398 5.93 10.64 2.66
N CYS A 399 5.98 9.78 1.64
CA CYS A 399 4.82 9.34 0.85
C CYS A 399 4.65 7.82 1.01
N PRO A 400 3.93 7.35 2.05
CA PRO A 400 3.80 5.92 2.32
C PRO A 400 2.74 5.21 1.47
N MET A 401 1.92 5.95 0.72
CA MET A 401 0.76 5.43 -0.01
C MET A 401 0.98 5.43 -1.51
N ASP A 402 0.27 4.53 -2.21
CA ASP A 402 0.27 4.41 -3.66
C ASP A 402 -0.53 5.54 -4.34
N ASP A 403 -0.26 5.77 -5.63
CA ASP A 403 -1.03 6.66 -6.52
C ASP A 403 -1.06 8.13 -6.07
N ILE A 404 0.02 8.64 -5.48
CA ILE A 404 0.17 10.03 -5.02
C ILE A 404 0.83 10.88 -6.10
N ARG A 405 0.27 12.09 -6.31
CA ARG A 405 0.97 13.18 -7.00
C ARG A 405 1.37 14.23 -5.97
N LEU A 406 2.66 14.31 -5.71
CA LEU A 406 3.26 15.32 -4.83
C LEU A 406 3.89 16.42 -5.67
N THR A 407 3.35 17.64 -5.56
CA THR A 407 3.97 18.84 -6.15
C THR A 407 4.70 19.60 -5.05
N VAL A 408 6.00 19.83 -5.23
CA VAL A 408 6.84 20.61 -4.31
C VAL A 408 7.29 21.87 -5.01
N ASP A 409 6.66 22.98 -4.68
CA ASP A 409 7.01 24.32 -5.18
C ASP A 409 7.94 25.07 -4.19
N GLY A 410 8.22 24.47 -3.05
CA GLY A 410 9.13 24.92 -2.00
C GLY A 410 10.44 24.14 -1.96
N THR A 411 11.00 23.96 -0.77
CA THR A 411 12.25 23.24 -0.55
C THR A 411 12.06 22.06 0.39
N ALA A 412 12.77 20.96 0.12
CA ALA A 412 12.79 19.80 1.00
C ALA A 412 14.22 19.34 1.31
N GLY A 413 14.49 18.93 2.55
CA GLY A 413 15.72 18.23 2.92
C GLY A 413 15.73 16.82 2.34
N GLU A 414 14.75 16.01 2.72
CA GLU A 414 14.60 14.62 2.29
C GLU A 414 13.16 14.36 1.84
N ILE A 415 13.00 13.69 0.71
CA ILE A 415 11.70 13.15 0.26
C ILE A 415 11.84 11.62 0.14
N LEU A 416 11.07 10.88 0.93
CA LEU A 416 11.03 9.43 0.94
C LEU A 416 9.69 8.93 0.38
N VAL A 417 9.72 8.32 -0.80
CA VAL A 417 8.56 7.74 -1.48
C VAL A 417 8.56 6.23 -1.26
N GLN A 418 7.61 5.73 -0.50
CA GLN A 418 7.45 4.30 -0.17
C GLN A 418 6.30 3.65 -0.97
N GLY A 419 5.31 4.44 -1.37
CA GLY A 419 4.20 3.99 -2.20
C GLY A 419 4.59 3.78 -3.66
N ASN A 420 3.80 3.00 -4.38
CA ASN A 420 3.98 2.73 -5.81
C ASN A 420 3.23 3.77 -6.66
N ARG A 421 3.67 3.97 -7.91
CA ARG A 421 3.03 4.89 -8.88
C ARG A 421 2.90 6.32 -8.35
N VAL A 422 3.90 6.76 -7.59
CA VAL A 422 3.97 8.12 -7.05
C VAL A 422 4.70 9.01 -8.04
N THR A 423 4.12 10.18 -8.30
CA THR A 423 4.76 11.24 -9.10
C THR A 423 5.20 12.36 -8.18
N VAL A 424 6.48 12.70 -8.21
CA VAL A 424 7.04 13.87 -7.51
C VAL A 424 7.46 14.89 -8.54
N ASN A 425 6.83 16.07 -8.53
CA ASN A 425 7.12 17.17 -9.45
C ASN A 425 7.10 18.52 -8.73
N GLY A 426 7.22 19.62 -9.46
CA GLY A 426 7.17 20.99 -8.95
C GLY A 426 8.34 21.84 -9.41
N VAL A 427 8.28 23.16 -9.11
CA VAL A 427 9.33 24.13 -9.43
C VAL A 427 10.36 24.28 -8.31
N GLY A 428 10.12 23.66 -7.17
CA GLY A 428 10.99 23.69 -6.01
C GLY A 428 12.19 22.73 -6.10
N SER A 429 12.73 22.34 -4.94
CA SER A 429 13.90 21.45 -4.90
C SER A 429 13.95 20.56 -3.67
N ALA A 430 14.71 19.46 -3.78
CA ALA A 430 15.04 18.60 -2.64
C ALA A 430 16.54 18.29 -2.60
N LYS A 431 17.11 18.14 -1.39
CA LYS A 431 18.49 17.65 -1.25
C LYS A 431 18.58 16.16 -1.58
N LEU A 432 17.65 15.38 -1.07
CA LEU A 432 17.57 13.94 -1.33
C LEU A 432 16.13 13.55 -1.72
N LEU A 433 15.98 12.86 -2.85
CA LEU A 433 14.74 12.18 -3.22
C LEU A 433 15.02 10.69 -3.34
N GLU A 434 14.37 9.88 -2.50
CA GLU A 434 14.47 8.43 -2.52
C GLU A 434 13.15 7.80 -2.93
N LEU A 435 13.14 7.10 -4.06
CA LEU A 435 12.01 6.35 -4.58
C LEU A 435 12.18 4.87 -4.20
N GLN A 436 11.43 4.41 -3.21
CA GLN A 436 11.39 3.00 -2.77
C GLN A 436 10.21 2.23 -3.37
N GLY A 437 9.23 2.94 -3.92
CA GLY A 437 8.09 2.36 -4.62
C GLY A 437 8.37 2.07 -6.09
N ARG A 438 7.52 1.23 -6.68
CA ARG A 438 7.57 0.87 -8.11
C ARG A 438 6.85 1.90 -8.96
N ASP A 439 7.28 2.03 -10.22
CA ASP A 439 6.61 2.85 -11.23
C ASP A 439 6.46 4.32 -10.79
N CYS A 440 7.41 4.80 -9.96
CA CYS A 440 7.47 6.17 -9.51
C CYS A 440 8.17 7.06 -10.55
N THR A 441 7.80 8.33 -10.60
CA THR A 441 8.42 9.33 -11.48
C THR A 441 8.87 10.55 -10.68
N ALA A 442 10.03 11.11 -11.05
CA ALA A 442 10.60 12.28 -10.43
C ALA A 442 10.91 13.34 -11.50
N GLN A 443 10.29 14.51 -11.38
CA GLN A 443 10.50 15.69 -12.22
C GLN A 443 10.85 16.92 -11.37
N LEU A 444 11.28 16.70 -10.14
CA LEU A 444 11.71 17.73 -9.20
C LEU A 444 13.24 17.91 -9.28
N LYS A 445 13.73 19.16 -9.18
CA LYS A 445 15.16 19.43 -9.05
C LYS A 445 15.70 18.81 -7.75
N THR A 446 16.72 17.94 -7.84
CA THR A 446 17.30 17.27 -6.69
C THR A 446 18.82 17.31 -6.72
N GLU A 447 19.47 17.42 -5.55
CA GLU A 447 20.93 17.24 -5.46
C GLU A 447 21.30 15.78 -5.58
N ARG A 448 20.46 14.88 -5.05
CA ARG A 448 20.62 13.42 -5.10
C ARG A 448 19.31 12.71 -5.32
N LEU A 449 19.22 11.88 -6.35
CA LEU A 449 18.11 10.97 -6.63
C LEU A 449 18.54 9.53 -6.41
N LEU A 450 17.80 8.80 -5.57
CA LEU A 450 17.94 7.35 -5.37
C LEU A 450 16.64 6.69 -5.85
N ASP A 451 16.68 6.05 -7.02
CA ASP A 451 15.55 5.29 -7.55
C ASP A 451 15.84 3.80 -7.40
N ARG A 452 15.13 3.14 -6.47
CA ARG A 452 15.34 1.71 -6.15
C ARG A 452 14.91 0.77 -7.28
N TYR A 453 13.98 1.19 -8.14
CA TYR A 453 13.46 0.38 -9.25
C TYR A 453 13.83 0.92 -10.64
N GLY A 454 14.44 2.09 -10.74
CA GLY A 454 14.86 2.72 -11.98
C GLY A 454 16.21 2.17 -12.51
N PRO A 455 17.24 3.02 -12.65
CA PRO A 455 18.57 2.58 -13.13
C PRO A 455 19.29 1.60 -12.19
N ALA A 456 18.84 1.41 -10.96
CA ALA A 456 19.34 0.45 -9.99
C ALA A 456 19.27 -1.03 -10.44
N LYS A 457 18.59 -1.37 -11.53
CA LYS A 457 18.62 -2.72 -12.13
C LYS A 457 20.06 -3.24 -12.35
N LYS A 458 20.98 -2.37 -12.74
CA LYS A 458 22.38 -2.75 -12.94
C LYS A 458 23.15 -2.92 -11.62
N ASP A 459 22.80 -2.21 -10.58
CA ASP A 459 23.46 -2.33 -9.29
C ASP A 459 23.01 -3.59 -8.54
N ALA A 460 21.79 -4.06 -8.75
CA ALA A 460 21.32 -5.34 -8.23
C ALA A 460 22.20 -6.53 -8.67
N LEU A 461 22.78 -6.48 -9.88
CA LEU A 461 23.73 -7.52 -10.36
C LEU A 461 24.99 -7.63 -9.51
N LYS A 462 25.42 -6.53 -8.89
CA LYS A 462 26.62 -6.47 -8.04
C LYS A 462 26.35 -6.93 -6.61
N LEU A 463 25.08 -6.87 -6.18
CA LEU A 463 24.67 -7.17 -4.82
C LEU A 463 24.26 -8.64 -4.62
N VAL A 464 23.93 -9.35 -5.72
CA VAL A 464 23.53 -10.75 -5.65
C VAL A 464 24.76 -11.65 -5.80
N GLU A 465 25.08 -12.37 -4.73
CA GLU A 465 26.20 -13.29 -4.68
C GLU A 465 25.83 -14.69 -5.16
N THR A 466 26.76 -15.30 -5.90
CA THR A 466 26.66 -16.71 -6.29
C THR A 466 27.33 -17.59 -5.26
N VAL A 467 26.69 -18.71 -4.94
CA VAL A 467 27.32 -19.74 -4.11
C VAL A 467 28.11 -20.69 -5.00
N VAL A 468 29.41 -20.76 -4.78
CA VAL A 468 30.29 -21.80 -5.35
C VAL A 468 30.87 -22.58 -4.18
N ILE A 469 30.64 -23.88 -4.17
CA ILE A 469 31.17 -24.78 -3.14
C ILE A 469 32.48 -25.35 -3.70
N TRP A 470 33.56 -24.94 -3.06
CA TRP A 470 34.89 -25.45 -3.39
C TRP A 470 35.30 -26.51 -2.40
N ASP A 471 35.55 -27.71 -2.93
CA ASP A 471 36.24 -28.78 -2.22
C ASP A 471 37.75 -28.69 -2.45
N GLU A 472 38.52 -29.39 -1.64
CA GLU A 472 39.95 -29.49 -1.86
C GLU A 472 40.40 -30.94 -1.78
N THR A 473 41.35 -31.34 -2.65
CA THR A 473 41.98 -32.62 -2.53
C THR A 473 42.85 -32.67 -1.28
N THR A 474 42.66 -33.68 -0.43
CA THR A 474 43.42 -33.88 0.83
C THR A 474 44.77 -34.53 0.65
N ARG A 475 44.99 -35.17 -0.49
CA ARG A 475 46.22 -35.84 -0.94
C ARG A 475 46.35 -35.81 -2.45
N ASP A 476 47.52 -36.13 -2.97
CA ASP A 476 47.70 -36.37 -4.38
C ASP A 476 46.76 -37.47 -4.85
N THR A 477 46.05 -37.22 -5.94
CA THR A 477 45.02 -38.15 -6.48
C THR A 477 44.95 -37.99 -8.01
N ASN A 478 43.95 -38.57 -8.66
CA ASN A 478 43.71 -38.42 -10.08
C ASN A 478 42.28 -37.97 -10.35
N LEU A 479 42.12 -37.24 -11.48
CA LEU A 479 40.78 -37.03 -12.09
C LEU A 479 40.51 -38.23 -13.01
N TYR A 480 39.36 -38.84 -12.87
CA TYR A 480 38.94 -40.01 -13.63
C TYR A 480 37.77 -39.68 -14.57
N SER A 481 37.65 -40.39 -15.67
CA SER A 481 36.57 -40.20 -16.65
C SER A 481 35.26 -40.91 -16.26
N SER A 482 35.28 -41.78 -15.24
CA SER A 482 34.13 -42.57 -14.79
C SER A 482 34.03 -42.64 -13.27
N SER A 483 32.85 -42.80 -12.76
CA SER A 483 32.56 -42.96 -11.32
C SER A 483 33.18 -44.22 -10.71
N GLY A 484 33.47 -45.23 -11.52
CA GLY A 484 34.20 -46.46 -11.12
C GLY A 484 35.69 -46.25 -10.93
N LEU A 485 36.23 -45.05 -11.14
CA LEU A 485 37.65 -44.67 -10.96
C LEU A 485 38.63 -45.53 -11.76
N SER A 486 38.25 -45.96 -12.96
CA SER A 486 39.00 -46.93 -13.74
C SER A 486 39.91 -46.31 -14.84
N SER A 487 39.60 -45.08 -15.26
CA SER A 487 40.34 -44.42 -16.36
C SER A 487 40.78 -43.02 -15.95
N VAL A 488 42.09 -42.83 -15.81
CA VAL A 488 42.72 -41.58 -15.40
C VAL A 488 42.71 -40.57 -16.57
N ILE A 489 42.21 -39.38 -16.31
CA ILE A 489 42.33 -38.22 -17.21
C ILE A 489 43.67 -37.53 -16.97
N ARG A 490 43.93 -37.18 -15.68
CA ARG A 490 45.19 -36.52 -15.27
C ARG A 490 45.41 -36.61 -13.77
N PRO A 491 46.64 -36.43 -13.28
CA PRO A 491 46.90 -36.28 -11.86
C PRO A 491 46.36 -34.95 -11.30
N LEU A 492 46.02 -34.95 -10.03
CA LEU A 492 45.62 -33.80 -9.25
C LEU A 492 46.45 -33.74 -7.97
N PRO A 493 47.30 -32.70 -7.79
CA PRO A 493 48.04 -32.50 -6.54
C PRO A 493 47.12 -32.26 -5.34
N LYS A 494 47.60 -32.53 -4.12
CA LYS A 494 46.98 -32.11 -2.89
C LYS A 494 46.69 -30.60 -2.90
N GLY A 495 45.53 -30.18 -2.40
CA GLY A 495 45.07 -28.78 -2.38
C GLY A 495 44.46 -28.31 -3.70
N THR A 496 44.25 -29.22 -4.69
CA THR A 496 43.52 -28.88 -5.90
C THR A 496 42.09 -28.56 -5.58
N ARG A 497 41.61 -27.37 -6.00
CA ARG A 497 40.22 -26.94 -5.79
C ARG A 497 39.30 -27.56 -6.83
N LEU A 498 38.18 -28.06 -6.36
CA LEU A 498 37.17 -28.76 -7.15
C LEU A 498 35.82 -28.17 -6.89
N GLU A 499 35.10 -27.84 -7.96
CA GLU A 499 33.65 -27.55 -7.83
C GLU A 499 32.90 -28.86 -8.00
N HIS A 500 32.46 -29.49 -6.85
CA HIS A 500 31.78 -30.74 -6.98
C HIS A 500 30.31 -30.53 -7.41
N PHE A 501 29.80 -31.52 -8.11
CA PHE A 501 28.47 -31.52 -8.65
C PHE A 501 27.54 -32.40 -7.83
N TYR A 502 27.98 -33.57 -7.42
CA TYR A 502 27.19 -34.51 -6.66
C TYR A 502 28.08 -35.52 -5.94
N TYR A 503 27.73 -35.78 -4.68
CA TYR A 503 28.24 -36.86 -3.85
C TYR A 503 27.25 -37.19 -2.75
N ASP A 504 26.77 -38.44 -2.69
CA ASP A 504 25.84 -38.90 -1.64
C ASP A 504 26.46 -40.08 -0.85
N PRO A 505 27.10 -39.81 0.31
CA PRO A 505 27.69 -40.84 1.14
C PRO A 505 26.63 -41.80 1.69
N ASP A 506 25.38 -41.36 1.87
CA ASP A 506 24.28 -42.17 2.41
C ASP A 506 23.84 -43.24 1.39
N ARG A 507 24.15 -43.04 0.10
CA ARG A 507 23.96 -44.01 -0.99
C ARG A 507 25.18 -44.89 -1.23
N GLY A 508 26.27 -44.66 -0.50
CA GLY A 508 27.52 -45.40 -0.65
C GLY A 508 28.36 -44.97 -1.84
N ASP A 509 28.23 -43.74 -2.31
CA ASP A 509 29.07 -43.20 -3.39
C ASP A 509 30.55 -43.22 -2.97
N ARG A 510 31.42 -43.72 -3.84
CA ARG A 510 32.88 -43.80 -3.61
C ARG A 510 33.67 -42.73 -4.36
N SER A 511 33.01 -41.98 -5.20
CA SER A 511 33.59 -40.90 -5.99
C SER A 511 32.75 -39.66 -6.00
N VAL A 512 33.38 -38.49 -6.02
CA VAL A 512 32.81 -37.18 -6.18
C VAL A 512 32.85 -36.82 -7.65
N SER A 513 31.72 -36.46 -8.25
CA SER A 513 31.68 -35.88 -9.58
C SER A 513 31.95 -34.37 -9.50
N CYS A 514 32.91 -33.85 -10.27
CA CYS A 514 33.38 -32.47 -10.10
C CYS A 514 33.92 -31.86 -11.37
N TYR A 515 34.03 -30.52 -11.34
CA TYR A 515 34.87 -29.73 -12.27
C TYR A 515 36.11 -29.27 -11.52
N THR A 516 37.26 -29.28 -12.21
CA THR A 516 38.45 -28.59 -11.76
C THR A 516 38.37 -27.09 -12.10
N GLU A 517 39.17 -26.22 -11.47
CA GLU A 517 39.18 -24.78 -11.76
C GLU A 517 39.34 -24.40 -13.25
N ASP A 518 40.10 -25.22 -14.00
CA ASP A 518 40.28 -25.07 -15.43
C ASP A 518 39.16 -25.69 -16.29
N GLY A 519 38.07 -26.14 -15.63
CA GLY A 519 36.83 -26.61 -16.28
C GLY A 519 36.85 -28.07 -16.76
N ALA A 520 37.84 -28.86 -16.40
CA ALA A 520 37.85 -30.29 -16.75
C ALA A 520 36.87 -31.06 -15.88
N TRP A 521 35.96 -31.80 -16.49
CA TRP A 521 34.97 -32.65 -15.83
C TRP A 521 35.53 -34.03 -15.55
N GLY A 522 35.20 -34.61 -14.38
CA GLY A 522 35.51 -35.98 -14.03
C GLY A 522 35.08 -36.40 -12.66
N TYR A 523 35.70 -37.48 -12.18
CA TYR A 523 35.42 -38.09 -10.86
C TYR A 523 36.70 -38.17 -10.06
N VAL A 524 36.61 -37.93 -8.76
CA VAL A 524 37.70 -38.03 -7.79
C VAL A 524 37.29 -38.95 -6.67
N PRO A 525 38.19 -39.82 -6.12
CA PRO A 525 37.87 -40.65 -4.95
C PRO A 525 37.37 -39.81 -3.81
N ALA A 526 36.23 -40.20 -3.20
CA ALA A 526 35.61 -39.44 -2.14
C ALA A 526 36.46 -39.27 -0.89
N ASP A 527 37.31 -40.26 -0.60
CA ASP A 527 38.26 -40.25 0.52
C ASP A 527 39.50 -39.32 0.27
N ALA A 528 39.63 -38.82 -0.95
CA ALA A 528 40.67 -37.87 -1.33
C ALA A 528 40.20 -36.41 -1.36
N VAL A 529 38.95 -36.11 -0.95
CA VAL A 529 38.32 -34.78 -1.06
C VAL A 529 37.79 -34.33 0.30
N ALA A 530 38.10 -33.11 0.69
CA ALA A 530 37.46 -32.45 1.82
C ALA A 530 36.29 -31.58 1.30
N ILE A 531 35.08 -32.03 1.61
CA ILE A 531 33.85 -31.30 1.30
C ILE A 531 33.51 -30.44 2.52
N PRO A 532 33.26 -29.12 2.38
CA PRO A 532 32.87 -28.28 3.50
C PRO A 532 31.51 -28.72 4.08
N GLU A 533 31.32 -28.57 5.38
CA GLU A 533 30.07 -28.95 6.04
C GLU A 533 28.91 -27.97 5.72
N SER A 534 29.23 -26.70 5.48
CA SER A 534 28.26 -25.65 5.19
C SER A 534 28.89 -24.52 4.35
N PHE A 535 28.06 -23.61 3.91
CA PHE A 535 28.47 -22.32 3.34
C PHE A 535 27.74 -21.18 4.01
N GLU A 536 28.27 -19.97 3.90
CA GLU A 536 27.68 -18.77 4.47
C GLU A 536 26.32 -18.45 3.83
N VAL A 537 25.31 -18.23 4.67
CA VAL A 537 23.95 -17.81 4.27
C VAL A 537 23.75 -16.37 4.71
N LEU A 538 23.32 -15.52 3.78
CA LEU A 538 22.99 -14.12 4.04
C LEU A 538 21.50 -13.97 4.40
N GLU A 539 21.14 -12.81 4.97
CA GLU A 539 19.75 -12.42 5.11
C GLU A 539 19.08 -12.26 3.72
N PRO A 540 17.76 -12.46 3.63
CA PRO A 540 17.03 -12.28 2.39
C PRO A 540 17.28 -10.91 1.75
N TYR A 541 17.51 -10.89 0.45
CA TYR A 541 17.68 -9.64 -0.29
C TYR A 541 16.40 -8.81 -0.26
N GLU A 542 16.56 -7.49 -0.26
CA GLU A 542 15.45 -6.55 -0.41
C GLU A 542 14.70 -6.77 -1.74
N PRO A 543 13.37 -6.57 -1.78
CA PRO A 543 12.55 -6.82 -2.98
C PRO A 543 13.07 -6.14 -4.26
N TRP A 544 13.61 -4.92 -4.16
CA TRP A 544 14.16 -4.21 -5.32
C TRP A 544 15.43 -4.86 -5.89
N ILE A 545 16.26 -5.48 -5.04
CA ILE A 545 17.45 -6.24 -5.47
C ILE A 545 17.00 -7.48 -6.23
N VAL A 546 16.02 -8.19 -5.68
CA VAL A 546 15.44 -9.41 -6.22
C VAL A 546 14.84 -9.15 -7.63
N GLU A 547 14.00 -8.13 -7.75
CA GLU A 547 13.42 -7.73 -9.06
C GLU A 547 14.48 -7.18 -10.02
N GLY A 548 15.34 -6.30 -9.52
CA GLY A 548 16.43 -5.71 -10.30
C GLY A 548 17.33 -6.77 -10.92
N PHE A 549 17.70 -7.79 -10.14
CA PHE A 549 18.55 -8.88 -10.59
C PHE A 549 17.93 -9.70 -11.73
N VAL A 550 16.70 -10.23 -11.56
CA VAL A 550 16.07 -11.07 -12.59
C VAL A 550 15.78 -10.30 -13.88
N ASN A 551 15.41 -9.01 -13.76
CA ASN A 551 15.18 -8.15 -14.91
C ASN A 551 16.49 -7.77 -15.63
N ALA A 552 17.55 -7.47 -14.89
CA ALA A 552 18.87 -7.16 -15.46
C ALA A 552 19.53 -8.39 -16.13
N LYS A 553 19.30 -9.61 -15.61
CA LYS A 553 19.72 -10.86 -16.23
C LYS A 553 18.93 -11.20 -17.50
N GLY A 554 17.78 -10.55 -17.73
CA GLY A 554 16.96 -10.76 -18.93
C GLY A 554 16.37 -12.16 -19.04
N TYR A 555 16.09 -12.83 -17.93
CA TYR A 555 15.48 -14.16 -17.94
C TYR A 555 14.11 -14.14 -18.61
N SER A 556 13.82 -15.22 -19.38
CA SER A 556 12.53 -15.44 -20.03
C SER A 556 11.88 -16.71 -19.50
N SER A 557 10.56 -16.79 -19.54
CA SER A 557 9.77 -17.99 -19.22
C SER A 557 8.77 -18.28 -20.35
N ALA A 558 8.38 -19.53 -20.50
CA ALA A 558 7.32 -19.91 -21.42
C ALA A 558 5.91 -19.56 -20.92
N THR A 559 5.81 -19.11 -19.67
CA THR A 559 4.58 -18.66 -19.00
C THR A 559 4.80 -17.27 -18.42
N ASP A 560 3.75 -16.67 -17.85
CA ASP A 560 3.81 -15.41 -17.10
C ASP A 560 4.40 -15.57 -15.68
N TRP A 561 5.05 -16.70 -15.39
CA TRP A 561 5.67 -17.03 -14.12
C TRP A 561 7.17 -17.35 -14.28
N LEU A 562 7.96 -16.88 -13.31
CA LEU A 562 9.36 -17.19 -13.13
C LEU A 562 9.63 -17.47 -11.65
N VAL A 563 10.40 -18.50 -11.35
CA VAL A 563 10.83 -18.84 -10.00
C VAL A 563 12.35 -18.71 -9.91
N TRP A 564 12.84 -17.97 -8.92
CA TRP A 564 14.26 -17.86 -8.64
C TRP A 564 14.58 -18.38 -7.24
N VAL A 565 15.41 -19.42 -7.17
CA VAL A 565 15.95 -19.97 -5.92
C VAL A 565 17.30 -19.31 -5.67
N SER A 566 17.41 -18.54 -4.59
CA SER A 566 18.70 -18.00 -4.13
C SER A 566 19.33 -18.95 -3.12
N LEU A 567 20.42 -19.58 -3.48
CA LEU A 567 21.17 -20.46 -2.59
C LEU A 567 21.83 -19.67 -1.45
N LYS A 568 22.32 -18.44 -1.74
CA LYS A 568 23.01 -17.60 -0.76
C LYS A 568 22.09 -17.09 0.36
N THR A 569 20.81 -16.85 0.08
CA THR A 569 19.84 -16.36 1.07
C THR A 569 18.82 -17.41 1.51
N GLN A 570 18.89 -18.61 0.95
CA GLN A 570 17.95 -19.70 1.21
C GLN A 570 16.50 -19.26 1.03
N THR A 571 16.22 -18.59 -0.12
CA THR A 571 14.88 -18.08 -0.46
C THR A 571 14.45 -18.56 -1.84
N VAL A 572 13.14 -18.76 -1.98
CA VAL A 572 12.44 -18.95 -3.27
C VAL A 572 11.65 -17.70 -3.55
N ASN A 573 11.99 -17.01 -4.63
CA ASN A 573 11.36 -15.78 -5.07
C ASN A 573 10.52 -16.07 -6.31
N ILE A 574 9.25 -15.74 -6.28
CA ILE A 574 8.28 -16.03 -7.33
C ILE A 574 7.89 -14.72 -8.00
N PHE A 575 7.95 -14.68 -9.31
CA PHE A 575 7.66 -13.49 -10.11
C PHE A 575 6.52 -13.76 -11.07
N ARG A 576 5.80 -12.68 -11.37
CA ARG A 576 4.81 -12.63 -12.43
C ARG A 576 5.17 -11.55 -13.44
N GLY A 577 4.98 -11.81 -14.74
CA GLY A 577 5.30 -10.86 -15.79
C GLY A 577 5.92 -11.48 -17.03
N SER A 578 6.92 -10.81 -17.61
CA SER A 578 7.63 -11.23 -18.82
C SER A 578 9.09 -10.78 -18.76
N LYS A 579 9.89 -11.18 -19.76
CA LYS A 579 11.30 -10.76 -19.88
C LYS A 579 11.45 -9.25 -19.67
N GLU A 580 12.38 -8.87 -18.80
CA GLU A 580 12.71 -7.50 -18.38
C GLU A 580 11.60 -6.74 -17.62
N ASN A 581 10.43 -7.37 -17.42
CA ASN A 581 9.28 -6.83 -16.69
C ASN A 581 8.74 -7.79 -15.64
N TRP A 582 9.64 -8.55 -14.99
CA TRP A 582 9.28 -9.42 -13.89
C TRP A 582 8.99 -8.61 -12.63
N ARG A 583 7.86 -8.90 -11.97
CA ARG A 583 7.47 -8.32 -10.69
C ARG A 583 7.44 -9.40 -9.63
N LEU A 584 8.06 -9.13 -8.48
CA LEU A 584 8.04 -10.05 -7.36
C LEU A 584 6.62 -10.19 -6.82
N ASP A 585 6.08 -11.41 -6.88
CA ASP A 585 4.79 -11.74 -6.31
C ASP A 585 4.94 -12.18 -4.86
N ARG A 586 5.87 -13.13 -4.59
CA ARG A 586 6.12 -13.67 -3.25
C ARG A 586 7.56 -14.11 -3.06
N SER A 587 7.99 -14.12 -1.78
CA SER A 587 9.23 -14.75 -1.34
C SER A 587 8.94 -15.68 -0.16
N PHE A 588 9.57 -16.85 -0.17
CA PHE A 588 9.48 -17.83 0.89
C PHE A 588 10.86 -18.28 1.35
N ARG A 589 11.04 -18.55 2.63
CA ARG A 589 12.22 -19.25 3.11
C ARG A 589 12.23 -20.69 2.61
N CYS A 590 13.43 -21.20 2.29
CA CYS A 590 13.60 -22.58 1.86
C CYS A 590 14.81 -23.23 2.57
N CYS A 591 15.00 -24.50 2.29
CA CYS A 591 16.20 -25.25 2.62
C CYS A 591 16.66 -25.98 1.36
N THR A 592 17.84 -25.64 0.86
CA THR A 592 18.45 -26.27 -0.31
C THR A 592 19.42 -27.37 0.08
N GLY A 593 20.05 -28.01 -0.89
CA GLY A 593 21.02 -29.09 -0.66
C GLY A 593 22.19 -28.68 0.22
N LYS A 594 22.59 -29.57 1.12
CA LYS A 594 23.87 -29.45 1.85
C LYS A 594 25.06 -29.48 0.89
N PRO A 595 26.26 -29.00 1.28
CA PRO A 595 27.42 -28.99 0.36
C PRO A 595 27.70 -30.32 -0.32
N ALA A 596 27.59 -31.47 0.38
CA ALA A 596 27.82 -32.78 -0.23
C ALA A 596 26.77 -33.16 -1.31
N THR A 597 25.52 -32.73 -1.16
CA THR A 597 24.42 -32.97 -2.11
C THR A 597 23.76 -31.66 -2.52
N PRO A 598 24.45 -30.78 -3.27
CA PRO A 598 24.00 -29.44 -3.53
C PRO A 598 22.74 -29.41 -4.44
N THR A 599 21.92 -28.40 -4.28
CA THR A 599 20.87 -28.12 -5.25
C THR A 599 21.54 -27.66 -6.56
N ILE A 600 21.17 -28.30 -7.66
CA ILE A 600 21.74 -28.01 -8.98
C ILE A 600 21.53 -26.53 -9.36
N ARG A 601 22.60 -25.85 -9.76
CA ARG A 601 22.56 -24.47 -10.27
C ARG A 601 22.24 -24.46 -11.76
N GLY A 602 21.51 -23.44 -12.21
CA GLY A 602 21.22 -23.28 -13.63
C GLY A 602 19.82 -22.75 -13.91
N SER A 603 19.41 -22.98 -15.15
CA SER A 603 18.13 -22.52 -15.70
C SER A 603 17.31 -23.71 -16.16
N PHE A 604 16.22 -23.97 -15.50
CA PHE A 604 15.36 -25.13 -15.68
C PHE A 604 13.92 -24.70 -15.96
N ALA A 605 13.00 -25.66 -16.03
CA ALA A 605 11.58 -25.38 -16.14
C ALA A 605 10.77 -26.37 -15.28
N VAL A 606 9.63 -25.94 -14.77
CA VAL A 606 8.70 -26.86 -14.12
C VAL A 606 8.32 -27.97 -15.09
N ASP A 607 8.60 -29.22 -14.72
CA ASP A 607 8.44 -30.40 -15.58
C ASP A 607 7.28 -31.32 -15.15
N GLY A 608 6.87 -31.28 -13.88
CA GLY A 608 5.79 -32.11 -13.37
C GLY A 608 5.32 -31.73 -11.99
N LYS A 609 4.16 -32.28 -11.60
CA LYS A 609 3.59 -32.11 -10.26
C LYS A 609 2.96 -33.42 -9.79
N VAL A 610 3.24 -33.76 -8.53
CA VAL A 610 2.55 -34.85 -7.85
C VAL A 610 2.13 -34.42 -6.45
N PRO A 611 1.01 -34.92 -5.92
CA PRO A 611 0.50 -34.45 -4.63
C PRO A 611 1.46 -34.78 -3.48
N GLU A 612 2.13 -35.91 -3.52
CA GLU A 612 3.08 -36.34 -2.50
C GLU A 612 4.17 -37.30 -3.03
N TRP A 613 5.29 -37.34 -2.32
CA TRP A 613 6.26 -38.44 -2.36
C TRP A 613 6.24 -39.18 -1.02
N ASN A 614 6.14 -40.51 -1.11
CA ASN A 614 6.18 -41.42 0.03
C ASN A 614 7.46 -42.26 0.02
N PHE A 615 8.32 -42.04 1.01
CA PHE A 615 9.61 -42.72 1.15
C PHE A 615 9.55 -43.85 2.21
N GLY A 616 8.35 -44.26 2.65
CA GLY A 616 8.14 -45.23 3.69
C GLY A 616 8.35 -44.68 5.11
N SER A 617 9.53 -44.20 5.44
CA SER A 617 9.86 -43.61 6.75
C SER A 617 9.40 -42.16 6.91
N TYR A 618 9.15 -41.43 5.81
CA TYR A 618 8.65 -40.08 5.81
C TYR A 618 7.88 -39.75 4.51
N ARG A 619 7.13 -38.65 4.53
CA ARG A 619 6.42 -38.13 3.38
C ARG A 619 6.69 -36.64 3.20
N VAL A 620 6.57 -36.17 1.95
CA VAL A 620 6.54 -34.76 1.57
C VAL A 620 5.38 -34.52 0.61
N ASN A 621 4.75 -33.36 0.70
CA ASN A 621 3.58 -33.01 -0.13
C ASN A 621 3.84 -31.82 -1.04
N ASN A 622 2.88 -31.55 -1.96
CA ASN A 622 2.92 -30.46 -2.92
C ASN A 622 4.22 -30.44 -3.76
N VAL A 623 4.57 -31.59 -4.30
CA VAL A 623 5.82 -31.78 -5.03
C VAL A 623 5.69 -31.18 -6.43
N THR A 624 6.60 -30.27 -6.77
CA THR A 624 6.71 -29.66 -8.10
C THR A 624 8.13 -29.83 -8.61
N GLY A 625 8.30 -30.72 -9.59
CA GLY A 625 9.59 -31.04 -10.23
C GLY A 625 10.03 -29.92 -11.18
N PHE A 626 11.36 -29.77 -11.31
CA PHE A 626 11.92 -28.83 -12.26
C PHE A 626 13.17 -29.34 -13.02
N HIS A 627 13.79 -30.41 -12.55
CA HIS A 627 14.91 -31.08 -13.26
C HIS A 627 15.31 -32.40 -12.59
N GLY A 628 15.31 -33.52 -13.32
CA GLY A 628 16.01 -34.77 -12.98
C GLY A 628 15.84 -35.28 -11.54
N GLY A 629 14.67 -35.17 -10.93
CA GLY A 629 14.43 -35.51 -9.54
C GLY A 629 14.57 -34.35 -8.53
N TYR A 630 15.06 -33.19 -8.94
CA TYR A 630 15.02 -31.98 -8.12
C TYR A 630 13.62 -31.36 -8.14
N ALA A 631 13.10 -31.06 -6.96
CA ALA A 631 11.75 -30.53 -6.80
C ALA A 631 11.62 -29.55 -5.65
N PHE A 632 10.60 -28.69 -5.73
CA PHE A 632 10.03 -27.98 -4.59
C PHE A 632 9.07 -28.92 -3.86
N HIS A 633 9.16 -29.02 -2.54
CA HIS A 633 8.25 -29.81 -1.71
C HIS A 633 8.20 -29.33 -0.28
N SER A 634 7.25 -29.82 0.51
CA SER A 634 7.10 -29.47 1.92
C SER A 634 8.27 -29.92 2.80
N VAL A 635 8.31 -29.47 4.03
CA VAL A 635 9.07 -30.09 5.12
C VAL A 635 8.73 -31.59 5.23
N ARG A 636 9.59 -32.36 5.91
CA ARG A 636 9.42 -33.83 6.07
C ARG A 636 8.43 -34.14 7.18
N TYR A 637 7.42 -34.93 6.86
CA TYR A 637 6.40 -35.41 7.80
C TYR A 637 6.56 -36.91 8.11
N SER A 638 6.04 -37.33 9.27
CA SER A 638 5.81 -38.76 9.55
C SER A 638 4.87 -39.38 8.50
N PRO A 639 4.89 -40.71 8.31
CA PRO A 639 4.05 -41.38 7.31
C PRO A 639 2.54 -41.10 7.43
N ASP A 640 2.09 -40.81 8.66
CA ASP A 640 0.70 -40.47 9.01
C ASP A 640 0.43 -38.97 9.08
N TYR A 641 1.40 -38.09 8.72
CA TYR A 641 1.36 -36.62 8.84
C TYR A 641 1.15 -36.07 10.27
N SER A 642 1.24 -36.91 11.31
CA SER A 642 1.02 -36.45 12.69
C SER A 642 2.15 -35.57 13.24
N LYS A 643 3.35 -35.67 12.68
CA LYS A 643 4.55 -34.98 13.16
C LYS A 643 5.40 -34.44 12.02
N VAL A 644 6.01 -33.28 12.23
CA VAL A 644 7.13 -32.77 11.40
C VAL A 644 8.39 -33.48 11.90
N LEU A 645 9.03 -34.26 11.03
CA LEU A 645 10.28 -34.97 11.34
C LEU A 645 11.51 -34.09 11.15
N ASP A 646 11.47 -33.23 10.12
CA ASP A 646 12.52 -32.26 9.82
C ASP A 646 11.90 -31.02 9.19
N GLY A 647 11.83 -29.96 9.98
CA GLY A 647 11.31 -28.63 9.59
C GLY A 647 12.39 -27.61 9.25
N THR A 648 13.64 -28.05 9.02
CA THR A 648 14.77 -27.15 8.75
C THR A 648 14.52 -26.29 7.54
N LEU A 649 14.60 -24.96 7.73
CA LEU A 649 14.56 -23.91 6.70
C LEU A 649 15.61 -22.83 6.99
N GLY A 650 15.96 -22.03 5.99
CA GLY A 650 16.90 -20.93 6.10
C GLY A 650 18.37 -21.36 6.15
N LYS A 651 18.68 -22.63 5.90
CA LYS A 651 20.06 -23.15 5.78
C LYS A 651 20.10 -24.36 4.85
N PRO A 652 21.27 -24.65 4.21
CA PRO A 652 21.44 -25.82 3.34
C PRO A 652 21.48 -27.09 4.19
N ALA A 653 20.52 -28.00 4.03
CA ALA A 653 20.46 -29.25 4.78
C ALA A 653 19.69 -30.37 4.06
N SER A 654 19.16 -30.14 2.85
CA SER A 654 18.47 -31.19 2.08
C SER A 654 19.46 -32.04 1.26
N HIS A 655 18.95 -33.08 0.59
CA HIS A 655 19.71 -33.91 -0.35
C HIS A 655 19.58 -33.42 -1.81
N GLY A 656 19.43 -32.07 -1.99
CA GLY A 656 19.36 -31.42 -3.29
C GLY A 656 18.02 -30.77 -3.62
N CYS A 657 16.89 -31.30 -3.14
CA CYS A 657 15.59 -30.68 -3.35
C CYS A 657 15.45 -29.35 -2.58
N VAL A 658 14.54 -28.51 -3.05
CA VAL A 658 14.18 -27.23 -2.41
C VAL A 658 13.00 -27.45 -1.49
N ARG A 659 13.30 -27.62 -0.19
CA ARG A 659 12.31 -27.80 0.87
C ARG A 659 11.72 -26.45 1.27
N MET A 660 10.42 -26.39 1.49
CA MET A 660 9.68 -25.18 1.81
C MET A 660 8.63 -25.44 2.92
N GLU A 661 8.11 -24.38 3.52
CA GLU A 661 6.90 -24.47 4.33
C GLU A 661 5.71 -24.93 3.47
N ALA A 662 4.68 -25.48 4.13
CA ALA A 662 3.47 -25.99 3.45
C ALA A 662 2.78 -24.91 2.60
N GLU A 663 2.79 -23.65 3.04
CA GLU A 663 2.25 -22.51 2.28
C GLU A 663 3.04 -22.30 1.00
N GLY A 664 4.37 -22.24 1.08
CA GLY A 664 5.23 -21.93 -0.07
C GLY A 664 5.21 -23.02 -1.14
N CYS A 665 5.37 -24.29 -0.77
CA CYS A 665 5.30 -25.40 -1.72
C CYS A 665 3.88 -25.56 -2.27
N GLY A 666 2.84 -25.35 -1.45
CA GLY A 666 1.44 -25.35 -1.87
C GLY A 666 1.13 -24.23 -2.86
N TYR A 667 1.73 -23.05 -2.67
CA TYR A 667 1.59 -21.93 -3.60
C TYR A 667 2.17 -22.27 -4.96
N ILE A 668 3.39 -22.82 -5.02
CA ILE A 668 4.05 -23.26 -6.26
C ILE A 668 3.20 -24.35 -6.94
N TYR A 669 2.80 -25.36 -6.16
CA TYR A 669 2.01 -26.47 -6.68
C TYR A 669 0.68 -26.03 -7.33
N LYS A 670 -0.02 -25.07 -6.72
CA LYS A 670 -1.33 -24.59 -7.22
C LYS A 670 -1.20 -23.62 -8.39
N ASN A 671 -0.22 -22.69 -8.33
CA ASN A 671 -0.24 -21.50 -9.20
C ASN A 671 0.82 -21.52 -10.31
N ILE A 672 1.95 -22.22 -10.14
CA ILE A 672 3.04 -22.16 -11.13
C ILE A 672 2.85 -23.27 -12.17
N PRO A 673 2.52 -22.94 -13.43
CA PRO A 673 2.24 -23.96 -14.45
C PRO A 673 3.50 -24.68 -14.95
N ARG A 674 3.31 -25.83 -15.57
CA ARG A 674 4.38 -26.55 -16.30
C ARG A 674 4.98 -25.65 -17.38
N GLY A 675 6.31 -25.69 -17.55
CA GLY A 675 7.06 -24.85 -18.48
C GLY A 675 7.48 -23.52 -17.90
N SER A 676 7.00 -23.13 -16.70
CA SER A 676 7.52 -21.94 -16.02
C SER A 676 8.99 -22.05 -15.73
N ARG A 677 9.75 -20.98 -15.98
CA ARG A 677 11.20 -20.94 -15.78
C ARG A 677 11.55 -21.02 -14.29
N VAL A 678 12.52 -21.88 -13.97
CA VAL A 678 13.13 -22.00 -12.64
C VAL A 678 14.61 -21.68 -12.77
N ILE A 679 15.07 -20.68 -12.05
CA ILE A 679 16.49 -20.28 -11.94
C ILE A 679 16.97 -20.68 -10.56
N VAL A 680 18.10 -21.38 -10.49
CA VAL A 680 18.80 -21.69 -9.23
C VAL A 680 20.18 -21.02 -9.30
N TYR A 681 20.45 -20.11 -8.33
CA TYR A 681 21.62 -19.23 -8.38
C TYR A 681 22.26 -19.05 -7.01
#